data_17724e7853a70e012d33a8168ab38987
#
_entry.id   17724e7853a70e012d33a8168ab38987
#
_cell.length_a   1.000
_cell.length_b   1.000
_cell.length_c   1.000
_cell.angle_alpha   90.00
_cell.angle_beta   90.00
_cell.angle_gamma   90.00
#
_symmetry.space_group_name_H-M   'P 1'
#
loop_
_entity.id
_entity.type
_entity.pdbx_description
1 polymer ?
#
loop_
_entity_poly.entity_id
_entity_poly.type
_entity_poly.pdbx_seq_one_letter_code
_entity_poly.pdbx_strand_id
1 'polypeptide(L)'
;MKMHPLEKWGAKVGGPRTRWVVLILWLVFAAGLAAIFPQVGDVENFAGEDLPEEMNSIVAQTIIDEEFSTDAGLPLLIVWYKESGLGIEDLQHIQQLYAKLDEAPLAEQKTIPPFQNMPTEALLGSLSENQKSFVSPVFFEADVDTEVLNENFEEIRAITEEIIGENPYDTESLDDDGLHARFSGPAGISVDATGLFESADFQLMTATVILILVILLLIYRSPLLAIIPLVVVSVAYLVVSPVLGAIADAGWIDKDAQSISIMIVLLFGAGTDYCLFLITKYRDLLFEEENKFLALARAVRESTGAIVMSGLTVVIGLATLALADYGAFQRFAVPFSLGVLITGFAVVTLLPAILALLGRKAFWPFVPRTPQLAREFAEKKNKPYKEPKANHKVMNAIGKFATGKPWLVIIVTAAILVSLAFVSRDIEYNYDLLSSFPEEMDSREGFTLIEENFTPGELAPVKVIVDTDGKDINIKEQLADLPYLDFVADPQTGENKSNYQLYEVYLNKNPYSNEAMADVTEMETDVAAILKDEDISAKSFWLGGETSKQIDTRDVQAGDEQLIQPVMIIIIFVVLLVYLRAVVTAVQLMATVIVSFYAALGLGWLVISGILGHESIASAIPLYSFVFIIALGNDYNIFMISDIWKNRKRGLSHVESISKGVASTGSVITSAGIILAGTFAVLASLPIQLLVQFGIVTAIGVLLDTFIVRPLLVPAIITVFGKWSYWPGKLWKKEERKAQESN
;
A
#
# COMPACT_ATOMS: atom_id res chain seq x y z
N MET A 1 44.30 -2.93 21.75
CA MET A 1 42.84 -2.64 21.93
C MET A 1 42.04 -3.71 21.17
N LYS A 2 41.17 -4.46 21.86
CA LYS A 2 40.38 -5.51 21.17
C LYS A 2 39.38 -4.81 20.25
N MET A 3 39.40 -5.12 18.93
CA MET A 3 38.42 -4.57 17.96
C MET A 3 37.00 -4.95 18.37
N HIS A 4 36.06 -4.00 18.21
CA HIS A 4 34.64 -4.22 18.47
C HIS A 4 34.08 -5.33 17.54
N PRO A 5 33.13 -6.17 17.96
CA PRO A 5 32.58 -7.25 17.13
C PRO A 5 32.11 -6.80 15.74
N LEU A 6 31.35 -5.69 15.65
CA LEU A 6 30.88 -5.12 14.37
C LEU A 6 32.02 -4.57 13.49
N GLU A 7 33.13 -4.08 14.11
CA GLU A 7 34.30 -3.67 13.36
C GLU A 7 35.06 -4.86 12.77
N LYS A 8 35.11 -5.99 13.51
CA LYS A 8 35.62 -7.27 12.96
C LYS A 8 34.74 -7.77 11.84
N TRP A 9 33.43 -7.67 11.96
CA TRP A 9 32.49 -8.02 10.91
C TRP A 9 32.75 -7.21 9.64
N GLY A 10 32.79 -5.87 9.72
CA GLY A 10 33.11 -4.98 8.62
C GLY A 10 34.47 -5.26 7.97
N ALA A 11 35.50 -5.55 8.79
CA ALA A 11 36.82 -5.96 8.29
C ALA A 11 36.78 -7.32 7.59
N LYS A 12 35.92 -8.25 8.06
CA LYS A 12 35.74 -9.56 7.44
C LYS A 12 34.98 -9.47 6.11
N VAL A 13 33.88 -8.75 6.06
CA VAL A 13 33.03 -8.59 4.86
C VAL A 13 33.73 -7.74 3.79
N GLY A 14 34.32 -6.61 4.19
CA GLY A 14 35.03 -5.68 3.29
C GLY A 14 36.51 -5.97 3.09
N GLY A 15 37.01 -7.13 3.50
CA GLY A 15 38.43 -7.48 3.41
C GLY A 15 38.94 -7.65 1.96
N PRO A 16 40.26 -7.61 1.75
CA PRO A 16 40.85 -7.65 0.39
C PRO A 16 40.48 -8.89 -0.45
N ARG A 17 40.28 -10.06 0.18
CA ARG A 17 39.90 -11.32 -0.44
C ARG A 17 38.44 -11.65 -0.21
N THR A 18 37.93 -11.45 0.99
CA THR A 18 36.59 -11.86 1.42
C THR A 18 35.47 -11.06 0.73
N ARG A 19 35.72 -9.83 0.28
CA ARG A 19 34.75 -9.08 -0.54
C ARG A 19 34.34 -9.81 -1.80
N TRP A 20 35.26 -10.50 -2.48
CA TRP A 20 34.94 -11.29 -3.66
C TRP A 20 34.09 -12.52 -3.32
N VAL A 21 34.40 -13.17 -2.18
CA VAL A 21 33.60 -14.29 -1.68
C VAL A 21 32.17 -13.84 -1.38
N VAL A 22 32.00 -12.69 -0.75
CA VAL A 22 30.64 -12.16 -0.44
C VAL A 22 29.88 -11.83 -1.72
N LEU A 23 30.52 -11.16 -2.71
CA LEU A 23 29.90 -10.84 -3.99
C LEU A 23 29.48 -12.11 -4.75
N ILE A 24 30.38 -13.09 -4.83
CA ILE A 24 30.09 -14.37 -5.51
C ILE A 24 28.98 -15.12 -4.79
N LEU A 25 29.00 -15.16 -3.44
CA LEU A 25 27.95 -15.83 -2.66
C LEU A 25 26.58 -15.23 -2.92
N TRP A 26 26.45 -13.89 -2.97
CA TRP A 26 25.19 -13.24 -3.27
C TRP A 26 24.69 -13.59 -4.67
N LEU A 27 25.57 -13.54 -5.68
CA LEU A 27 25.20 -13.87 -7.07
C LEU A 27 24.85 -15.34 -7.24
N VAL A 28 25.63 -16.24 -6.65
CA VAL A 28 25.36 -17.69 -6.71
C VAL A 28 24.07 -18.03 -5.96
N PHE A 29 23.84 -17.39 -4.82
CA PHE A 29 22.62 -17.61 -4.03
C PHE A 29 21.37 -17.11 -4.78
N ALA A 30 21.42 -15.89 -5.34
CA ALA A 30 20.35 -15.34 -6.15
C ALA A 30 20.07 -16.21 -7.40
N ALA A 31 21.12 -16.56 -8.15
CA ALA A 31 20.98 -17.42 -9.33
C ALA A 31 20.49 -18.83 -8.99
N GLY A 32 20.95 -19.39 -7.86
CA GLY A 32 20.51 -20.70 -7.38
C GLY A 32 19.04 -20.73 -6.98
N LEU A 33 18.56 -19.70 -6.29
CA LEU A 33 17.14 -19.58 -5.93
C LEU A 33 16.27 -19.41 -7.18
N ALA A 34 16.66 -18.51 -8.08
CA ALA A 34 15.93 -18.28 -9.34
C ALA A 34 15.90 -19.49 -10.29
N ALA A 35 16.86 -20.42 -10.15
CA ALA A 35 16.88 -21.66 -10.94
C ALA A 35 16.02 -22.79 -10.34
N ILE A 36 15.71 -22.72 -9.04
CA ILE A 36 14.99 -23.78 -8.30
C ILE A 36 13.54 -23.43 -8.08
N PHE A 37 13.25 -22.15 -7.79
CA PHE A 37 11.94 -21.66 -7.40
C PHE A 37 11.37 -20.67 -8.42
N PRO A 38 10.04 -20.62 -8.60
CA PRO A 38 9.40 -19.64 -9.46
C PRO A 38 9.63 -18.22 -8.92
N GLN A 39 9.60 -17.23 -9.81
CA GLN A 39 9.54 -15.84 -9.35
C GLN A 39 8.15 -15.56 -8.76
N VAL A 40 8.06 -14.59 -7.87
CA VAL A 40 6.76 -14.23 -7.26
C VAL A 40 5.74 -13.76 -8.32
N GLY A 41 6.22 -13.21 -9.45
CA GLY A 41 5.36 -12.83 -10.57
C GLY A 41 4.77 -14.03 -11.34
N ASP A 42 5.49 -15.15 -11.39
CA ASP A 42 5.11 -16.33 -12.18
C ASP A 42 4.13 -17.26 -11.44
N VAL A 43 3.86 -17.03 -10.16
CA VAL A 43 2.90 -17.82 -9.39
C VAL A 43 1.50 -17.26 -9.65
N GLU A 44 0.51 -18.10 -9.88
CA GLU A 44 -0.88 -17.72 -10.08
C GLU A 44 -1.40 -16.83 -8.95
N ASN A 45 -2.26 -15.86 -9.29
CA ASN A 45 -2.91 -14.99 -8.32
C ASN A 45 -4.05 -15.76 -7.65
N PHE A 46 -3.82 -16.34 -6.51
CA PHE A 46 -4.85 -16.83 -5.62
C PHE A 46 -5.11 -15.73 -4.58
N ALA A 47 -5.94 -14.76 -4.92
CA ALA A 47 -6.53 -13.90 -3.92
C ALA A 47 -7.71 -14.67 -3.31
N GLY A 48 -7.48 -15.30 -2.16
CA GLY A 48 -8.56 -15.81 -1.33
C GLY A 48 -9.55 -14.69 -0.98
N GLU A 49 -10.72 -15.04 -0.46
CA GLU A 49 -11.67 -14.04 0.01
C GLU A 49 -11.03 -13.12 1.06
N ASP A 50 -11.37 -11.84 1.00
CA ASP A 50 -10.84 -10.84 1.92
C ASP A 50 -11.54 -10.85 3.28
N LEU A 51 -12.76 -11.39 3.34
CA LEU A 51 -13.60 -11.44 4.53
C LEU A 51 -13.55 -12.80 5.21
N PRO A 52 -13.61 -12.84 6.56
CA PRO A 52 -13.75 -14.09 7.30
C PRO A 52 -15.03 -14.85 6.95
N GLU A 53 -14.97 -16.18 6.97
CA GLU A 53 -16.10 -17.09 6.63
C GLU A 53 -17.34 -16.87 7.49
N GLU A 54 -17.19 -16.34 8.71
CA GLU A 54 -18.30 -16.05 9.64
C GLU A 54 -19.05 -14.75 9.36
N MET A 55 -18.61 -13.94 8.41
CA MET A 55 -19.28 -12.69 8.06
C MET A 55 -20.65 -12.94 7.42
N ASN A 56 -21.59 -12.05 7.69
CA ASN A 56 -22.98 -12.19 7.30
C ASN A 56 -23.14 -12.35 5.78
N SER A 57 -22.45 -11.53 5.00
CA SER A 57 -22.46 -11.58 3.54
C SER A 57 -21.86 -12.89 2.99
N ILE A 58 -20.81 -13.43 3.63
CA ILE A 58 -20.14 -14.66 3.21
C ILE A 58 -21.02 -15.87 3.53
N VAL A 59 -21.60 -15.92 4.73
CA VAL A 59 -22.57 -16.97 5.10
C VAL A 59 -23.79 -16.92 4.17
N ALA A 60 -24.30 -15.72 3.87
CA ALA A 60 -25.40 -15.54 2.94
C ALA A 60 -25.04 -16.10 1.55
N GLN A 61 -23.86 -15.76 1.03
CA GLN A 61 -23.42 -16.27 -0.27
C GLN A 61 -23.30 -17.80 -0.27
N THR A 62 -22.74 -18.40 0.78
CA THR A 62 -22.65 -19.86 0.92
C THR A 62 -24.04 -20.53 0.90
N ILE A 63 -25.02 -19.94 1.61
CA ILE A 63 -26.40 -20.46 1.60
C ILE A 63 -27.03 -20.30 0.20
N ILE A 64 -26.76 -19.20 -0.50
CA ILE A 64 -27.24 -18.97 -1.87
C ILE A 64 -26.68 -20.05 -2.79
N ASP A 65 -25.39 -20.30 -2.74
CA ASP A 65 -24.72 -21.28 -3.59
C ASP A 65 -25.19 -22.71 -3.31
N GLU A 66 -25.51 -23.05 -2.06
CA GLU A 66 -25.98 -24.38 -1.67
C GLU A 66 -27.48 -24.62 -1.93
N GLU A 67 -28.31 -23.59 -1.74
CA GLU A 67 -29.76 -23.78 -1.63
C GLU A 67 -30.59 -23.13 -2.74
N PHE A 68 -30.04 -22.07 -3.37
CA PHE A 68 -30.70 -21.30 -4.41
C PHE A 68 -29.93 -21.36 -5.71
N SER A 69 -29.26 -22.47 -5.97
CA SER A 69 -28.30 -22.60 -7.04
C SER A 69 -28.87 -22.11 -8.38
N THR A 70 -28.72 -20.83 -8.59
CA THR A 70 -28.34 -20.42 -9.93
C THR A 70 -26.90 -20.87 -10.06
N ASP A 71 -26.66 -22.10 -10.47
CA ASP A 71 -25.36 -22.62 -10.88
C ASP A 71 -24.88 -21.85 -12.13
N ALA A 72 -25.01 -20.52 -12.06
CA ALA A 72 -24.77 -19.62 -13.19
C ALA A 72 -23.29 -19.39 -13.41
N GLY A 73 -22.45 -19.50 -12.36
CA GLY A 73 -21.03 -19.24 -12.45
C GLY A 73 -20.67 -17.76 -12.37
N LEU A 74 -19.49 -17.40 -12.88
CA LEU A 74 -18.95 -16.02 -12.88
C LEU A 74 -19.58 -15.21 -14.03
N PRO A 75 -20.35 -14.13 -13.77
CA PRO A 75 -20.98 -13.35 -14.83
C PRO A 75 -20.02 -12.33 -15.47
N LEU A 76 -19.96 -12.33 -16.79
CA LEU A 76 -19.56 -11.22 -17.63
C LEU A 76 -20.83 -10.47 -18.04
N LEU A 77 -20.89 -9.17 -17.81
CA LEU A 77 -21.97 -8.31 -18.28
C LEU A 77 -21.49 -7.55 -19.53
N ILE A 78 -22.09 -7.85 -20.69
CA ILE A 78 -21.88 -7.06 -21.90
C ILE A 78 -22.91 -5.94 -21.91
N VAL A 79 -22.46 -4.71 -21.76
CA VAL A 79 -23.30 -3.51 -21.70
C VAL A 79 -23.30 -2.85 -23.06
N TRP A 80 -24.44 -2.90 -23.75
CA TRP A 80 -24.66 -2.27 -25.05
C TRP A 80 -25.25 -0.88 -24.84
N TYR A 81 -24.75 0.08 -25.57
CA TYR A 81 -25.19 1.47 -25.47
C TYR A 81 -25.25 2.16 -26.81
N LYS A 82 -26.26 3.03 -26.97
CA LYS A 82 -26.41 3.90 -28.16
C LYS A 82 -27.12 5.19 -27.75
N GLU A 83 -26.48 6.36 -27.97
CA GLU A 83 -27.02 7.65 -27.56
C GLU A 83 -28.38 7.94 -28.18
N SER A 84 -28.61 7.56 -29.43
CA SER A 84 -29.90 7.69 -30.13
C SER A 84 -30.96 6.64 -29.76
N GLY A 85 -30.62 5.69 -28.91
CA GLY A 85 -31.45 4.54 -28.53
C GLY A 85 -31.19 3.29 -29.40
N LEU A 86 -31.30 2.11 -28.76
CA LEU A 86 -31.12 0.80 -29.40
C LEU A 86 -32.35 0.44 -30.22
N GLY A 87 -32.12 0.09 -31.48
CA GLY A 87 -33.16 -0.33 -32.41
C GLY A 87 -33.26 -1.85 -32.58
N ILE A 88 -34.23 -2.29 -33.41
CA ILE A 88 -34.43 -3.71 -33.72
C ILE A 88 -33.18 -4.31 -34.38
N GLU A 89 -32.48 -3.55 -35.22
CA GLU A 89 -31.25 -3.99 -35.90
C GLU A 89 -30.12 -4.27 -34.91
N ASP A 90 -29.95 -3.38 -33.93
CA ASP A 90 -28.93 -3.54 -32.86
C ASP A 90 -29.22 -4.82 -32.05
N LEU A 91 -30.48 -5.05 -31.66
CA LEU A 91 -30.90 -6.26 -30.95
C LEU A 91 -30.72 -7.53 -31.78
N GLN A 92 -30.92 -7.48 -33.09
CA GLN A 92 -30.67 -8.61 -33.99
C GLN A 92 -29.17 -8.95 -34.06
N HIS A 93 -28.28 -7.97 -34.03
CA HIS A 93 -26.83 -8.21 -33.94
C HIS A 93 -26.46 -8.93 -32.63
N ILE A 94 -27.05 -8.50 -31.51
CA ILE A 94 -26.85 -9.16 -30.20
C ILE A 94 -27.38 -10.61 -30.23
N GLN A 95 -28.55 -10.84 -30.84
CA GLN A 95 -29.10 -12.20 -30.99
C GLN A 95 -28.18 -13.09 -31.83
N GLN A 96 -27.55 -12.54 -32.90
CA GLN A 96 -26.61 -13.28 -33.74
C GLN A 96 -25.31 -13.62 -32.94
N LEU A 97 -24.82 -12.73 -32.08
CA LEU A 97 -23.71 -13.02 -31.21
C LEU A 97 -24.06 -14.21 -30.28
N TYR A 98 -25.21 -14.17 -29.62
CA TYR A 98 -25.63 -15.25 -28.73
C TYR A 98 -25.89 -16.57 -29.45
N ALA A 99 -26.34 -16.53 -30.70
CA ALA A 99 -26.46 -17.71 -31.57
C ALA A 99 -25.07 -18.34 -31.85
N LYS A 100 -24.06 -17.52 -32.15
CA LYS A 100 -22.68 -18.02 -32.33
C LYS A 100 -22.07 -18.58 -31.08
N LEU A 101 -22.29 -17.93 -29.92
CA LEU A 101 -21.81 -18.42 -28.59
C LEU A 101 -22.52 -19.73 -28.19
N ASP A 102 -23.75 -19.97 -28.65
CA ASP A 102 -24.47 -21.23 -28.41
C ASP A 102 -23.96 -22.36 -29.34
N GLU A 103 -23.68 -22.03 -30.61
CA GLU A 103 -23.14 -22.99 -31.59
C GLU A 103 -21.68 -23.38 -31.28
N ALA A 104 -20.86 -22.44 -30.83
CA ALA A 104 -19.45 -22.64 -30.48
C ALA A 104 -19.16 -21.97 -29.13
N PRO A 105 -19.42 -22.66 -28.03
CA PRO A 105 -19.16 -22.10 -26.69
C PRO A 105 -17.68 -21.76 -26.47
N LEU A 106 -17.46 -20.62 -25.80
CA LEU A 106 -16.13 -20.17 -25.37
C LEU A 106 -15.50 -21.15 -24.35
N ALA A 107 -14.20 -21.04 -24.16
CA ALA A 107 -13.52 -21.83 -23.13
C ALA A 107 -14.11 -21.54 -21.73
N GLU A 108 -14.47 -22.61 -21.01
CA GLU A 108 -15.10 -22.53 -19.68
C GLU A 108 -16.39 -21.71 -19.62
N GLN A 109 -17.05 -21.51 -20.76
CA GLN A 109 -18.41 -20.95 -20.79
C GLN A 109 -19.39 -21.93 -20.17
N LYS A 110 -20.09 -21.52 -19.15
CA LYS A 110 -21.05 -22.36 -18.43
C LYS A 110 -22.46 -22.28 -18.99
N THR A 111 -22.98 -21.07 -19.12
CA THR A 111 -24.34 -20.84 -19.67
C THR A 111 -24.47 -19.43 -20.24
N ILE A 112 -25.46 -19.27 -21.13
CA ILE A 112 -25.90 -17.98 -21.68
C ILE A 112 -27.42 -17.92 -21.70
N PRO A 113 -28.03 -16.73 -21.54
CA PRO A 113 -29.46 -16.56 -21.76
C PRO A 113 -29.84 -16.88 -23.21
N PRO A 114 -30.97 -17.53 -23.45
CA PRO A 114 -31.36 -17.97 -24.79
C PRO A 114 -31.93 -16.83 -25.65
N PHE A 115 -31.27 -15.67 -25.75
CA PHE A 115 -31.71 -14.50 -26.50
C PHE A 115 -31.89 -14.79 -27.96
N GLN A 116 -31.10 -15.69 -28.57
CA GLN A 116 -31.23 -16.17 -29.95
C GLN A 116 -32.59 -16.83 -30.24
N ASN A 117 -33.27 -17.35 -29.22
CA ASN A 117 -34.55 -18.04 -29.34
C ASN A 117 -35.76 -17.15 -29.01
N MET A 118 -35.52 -15.91 -28.54
CA MET A 118 -36.57 -14.97 -28.17
C MET A 118 -36.99 -14.11 -29.35
N PRO A 119 -38.29 -13.73 -29.46
CA PRO A 119 -38.70 -12.69 -30.42
C PRO A 119 -37.95 -11.37 -30.13
N THR A 120 -37.44 -10.70 -31.15
CA THR A 120 -36.72 -9.44 -30.99
C THR A 120 -37.54 -8.38 -30.24
N GLU A 121 -38.86 -8.37 -30.49
CA GLU A 121 -39.82 -7.48 -29.82
C GLU A 121 -39.90 -7.73 -28.30
N ALA A 122 -39.64 -8.96 -27.87
CA ALA A 122 -39.62 -9.27 -26.44
C ALA A 122 -38.38 -8.67 -25.74
N LEU A 123 -37.26 -8.57 -26.45
CA LEU A 123 -36.05 -7.95 -25.93
C LEU A 123 -36.17 -6.43 -25.76
N LEU A 124 -37.09 -5.77 -26.50
CA LEU A 124 -37.38 -4.35 -26.26
C LEU A 124 -37.89 -4.07 -24.84
N GLY A 125 -38.50 -5.06 -24.17
CA GLY A 125 -38.95 -4.93 -22.79
C GLY A 125 -37.81 -5.07 -21.75
N SER A 126 -36.63 -5.50 -22.18
CA SER A 126 -35.44 -5.62 -21.32
C SER A 126 -34.44 -4.48 -21.54
N LEU A 127 -34.76 -3.48 -22.37
CA LEU A 127 -34.01 -2.25 -22.51
C LEU A 127 -34.18 -1.38 -21.23
N SER A 128 -33.23 -0.51 -21.00
CA SER A 128 -33.38 0.57 -20.02
C SER A 128 -34.61 1.44 -20.30
N GLU A 129 -35.16 2.16 -19.32
CA GLU A 129 -36.35 3.01 -19.48
C GLU A 129 -36.23 4.01 -20.64
N ASN A 130 -35.02 4.57 -20.84
CA ASN A 130 -34.71 5.51 -21.92
C ASN A 130 -34.37 4.83 -23.26
N GLN A 131 -34.39 3.48 -23.28
CA GLN A 131 -34.08 2.63 -24.46
C GLN A 131 -32.63 2.79 -24.99
N LYS A 132 -31.72 3.38 -24.23
CA LYS A 132 -30.33 3.60 -24.66
C LYS A 132 -29.41 2.44 -24.36
N SER A 133 -29.71 1.63 -23.34
CA SER A 133 -28.85 0.54 -22.86
C SER A 133 -29.56 -0.80 -22.82
N PHE A 134 -28.77 -1.86 -23.04
CA PHE A 134 -29.15 -3.26 -22.83
C PHE A 134 -28.00 -4.01 -22.21
N VAL A 135 -28.30 -4.84 -21.20
CA VAL A 135 -27.29 -5.67 -20.52
C VAL A 135 -27.54 -7.14 -20.86
N SER A 136 -26.50 -7.79 -21.37
CA SER A 136 -26.57 -9.19 -21.76
C SER A 136 -25.45 -9.98 -21.07
N PRO A 137 -25.77 -10.95 -20.17
CA PRO A 137 -24.77 -11.69 -19.43
C PRO A 137 -24.25 -12.93 -20.18
N VAL A 138 -22.97 -13.24 -19.99
CA VAL A 138 -22.34 -14.53 -20.32
C VAL A 138 -21.76 -15.09 -19.03
N PHE A 139 -22.04 -16.34 -18.71
CA PHE A 139 -21.59 -16.95 -17.46
C PHE A 139 -20.46 -17.95 -17.72
N PHE A 140 -19.38 -17.84 -16.97
CA PHE A 140 -18.23 -18.74 -16.99
C PHE A 140 -18.21 -19.60 -15.72
N GLU A 141 -17.35 -20.63 -15.69
CA GLU A 141 -17.12 -21.39 -14.46
C GLU A 141 -16.57 -20.45 -13.35
N ALA A 142 -16.89 -20.74 -12.08
CA ALA A 142 -16.58 -19.83 -10.98
C ALA A 142 -15.07 -19.67 -10.72
N ASP A 143 -14.28 -20.68 -11.11
CA ASP A 143 -12.84 -20.77 -10.91
C ASP A 143 -12.04 -20.55 -12.22
N VAL A 144 -12.65 -19.97 -13.26
CA VAL A 144 -12.01 -19.68 -14.53
C VAL A 144 -10.80 -18.75 -14.37
N ASP A 145 -9.70 -19.13 -15.03
CA ASP A 145 -8.48 -18.31 -15.03
C ASP A 145 -8.70 -16.97 -15.79
N THR A 146 -8.14 -15.89 -15.25
CA THR A 146 -8.24 -14.54 -15.86
C THR A 146 -7.60 -14.48 -17.25
N GLU A 147 -6.58 -15.27 -17.55
CA GLU A 147 -5.96 -15.36 -18.87
C GLU A 147 -6.96 -15.98 -19.87
N VAL A 148 -7.70 -17.02 -19.47
CA VAL A 148 -8.77 -17.63 -20.28
C VAL A 148 -9.91 -16.64 -20.50
N LEU A 149 -10.31 -15.88 -19.47
CA LEU A 149 -11.31 -14.81 -19.62
C LEU A 149 -10.87 -13.74 -20.64
N ASN A 150 -9.62 -13.32 -20.58
CA ASN A 150 -9.08 -12.33 -21.50
C ASN A 150 -9.08 -12.84 -22.97
N GLU A 151 -8.70 -14.10 -23.17
CA GLU A 151 -8.80 -14.75 -24.50
C GLU A 151 -10.26 -14.80 -24.99
N ASN A 152 -11.19 -15.15 -24.11
CA ASN A 152 -12.62 -15.18 -24.42
C ASN A 152 -13.16 -13.78 -24.78
N PHE A 153 -12.71 -12.72 -24.11
CA PHE A 153 -13.10 -11.35 -24.42
C PHE A 153 -12.64 -10.94 -25.83
N GLU A 154 -11.41 -11.30 -26.20
CA GLU A 154 -10.91 -11.06 -27.55
C GLU A 154 -11.71 -11.85 -28.59
N GLU A 155 -12.15 -13.08 -28.27
CA GLU A 155 -13.01 -13.87 -29.18
C GLU A 155 -14.40 -13.26 -29.30
N ILE A 156 -15.03 -12.78 -28.21
CA ILE A 156 -16.31 -12.05 -28.28
C ILE A 156 -16.17 -10.79 -29.12
N ARG A 157 -15.07 -10.02 -28.96
CA ARG A 157 -14.81 -8.83 -29.80
C ARG A 157 -14.74 -9.19 -31.29
N ALA A 158 -13.97 -10.24 -31.62
CA ALA A 158 -13.80 -10.67 -32.99
C ALA A 158 -15.13 -11.17 -33.65
N ILE A 159 -15.92 -11.95 -32.89
CA ILE A 159 -17.25 -12.42 -33.37
C ILE A 159 -18.17 -11.23 -33.56
N THR A 160 -18.17 -10.26 -32.68
CA THR A 160 -19.03 -9.09 -32.77
C THR A 160 -18.66 -8.21 -33.96
N GLU A 161 -17.35 -7.98 -34.20
CA GLU A 161 -16.84 -7.25 -35.33
C GLU A 161 -17.24 -7.95 -36.68
N GLU A 162 -17.20 -9.29 -36.73
CA GLU A 162 -17.66 -10.04 -37.90
C GLU A 162 -19.16 -9.82 -38.19
N ILE A 163 -19.98 -9.70 -37.14
CA ILE A 163 -21.44 -9.53 -37.27
C ILE A 163 -21.79 -8.11 -37.64
N ILE A 164 -21.21 -7.10 -37.01
CA ILE A 164 -21.58 -5.69 -37.15
C ILE A 164 -20.81 -5.02 -38.30
N GLY A 165 -19.56 -5.48 -38.55
CA GLY A 165 -18.64 -4.90 -39.53
C GLY A 165 -17.75 -3.79 -39.00
N GLU A 166 -17.90 -3.43 -37.71
CA GLU A 166 -17.06 -2.53 -36.92
C GLU A 166 -16.99 -3.03 -35.49
N ASN A 167 -15.94 -2.64 -34.74
CA ASN A 167 -15.75 -3.09 -33.39
C ASN A 167 -16.41 -2.10 -32.38
N PRO A 168 -17.52 -2.45 -31.72
CA PRO A 168 -18.22 -1.55 -30.82
C PRO A 168 -17.49 -1.40 -29.44
N TYR A 169 -16.47 -2.20 -29.18
CA TYR A 169 -15.68 -2.15 -27.93
C TYR A 169 -14.51 -1.16 -28.00
N ASP A 170 -14.05 -0.78 -29.22
CA ASP A 170 -12.88 0.09 -29.44
C ASP A 170 -13.25 1.56 -29.64
N THR A 171 -14.28 2.05 -29.01
CA THR A 171 -14.74 3.44 -29.15
C THR A 171 -14.18 4.32 -28.04
N GLU A 172 -13.47 5.41 -28.41
CA GLU A 172 -12.89 6.39 -27.47
C GLU A 172 -13.92 7.33 -26.84
N SER A 173 -15.13 7.43 -27.41
CA SER A 173 -16.20 8.30 -26.91
C SER A 173 -17.53 7.63 -27.07
N LEU A 174 -18.41 7.73 -26.10
CA LEU A 174 -19.79 7.26 -26.12
C LEU A 174 -20.77 8.29 -26.72
N ASP A 175 -20.26 9.49 -27.11
CA ASP A 175 -21.10 10.61 -27.59
C ASP A 175 -21.52 10.51 -29.08
N ASP A 176 -20.99 9.53 -29.80
CA ASP A 176 -21.38 9.32 -31.20
C ASP A 176 -22.62 8.42 -31.35
N ASP A 177 -23.28 8.45 -32.52
CA ASP A 177 -24.48 7.67 -32.79
C ASP A 177 -24.18 6.18 -33.10
N GLY A 178 -22.96 5.70 -32.88
CA GLY A 178 -22.56 4.31 -33.07
C GLY A 178 -23.16 3.37 -32.04
N LEU A 179 -23.10 2.07 -32.29
CA LEU A 179 -23.35 1.07 -31.28
C LEU A 179 -22.06 0.87 -30.47
N HIS A 180 -22.14 1.06 -29.16
CA HIS A 180 -21.04 0.86 -28.24
C HIS A 180 -21.29 -0.38 -27.38
N ALA A 181 -20.21 -1.05 -26.98
CA ALA A 181 -20.24 -2.15 -26.01
C ALA A 181 -19.13 -2.01 -24.97
N ARG A 182 -19.39 -2.45 -23.75
CA ARG A 182 -18.40 -2.51 -22.66
C ARG A 182 -18.52 -3.82 -21.91
N PHE A 183 -17.39 -4.40 -21.55
CA PHE A 183 -17.34 -5.54 -20.65
C PHE A 183 -17.40 -5.06 -19.20
N SER A 184 -18.34 -5.55 -18.43
CA SER A 184 -18.53 -5.21 -17.03
C SER A 184 -18.89 -6.45 -16.20
N GLY A 185 -19.31 -6.24 -14.97
CA GLY A 185 -19.56 -7.33 -14.02
C GLY A 185 -18.28 -7.98 -13.47
N PRO A 186 -18.40 -8.99 -12.60
CA PRO A 186 -17.28 -9.62 -11.93
C PRO A 186 -16.16 -10.11 -12.85
N ALA A 187 -16.51 -10.75 -13.98
CA ALA A 187 -15.52 -11.20 -14.96
C ALA A 187 -14.79 -10.02 -15.65
N GLY A 188 -15.53 -8.98 -16.06
CA GLY A 188 -14.96 -7.77 -16.64
C GLY A 188 -13.99 -7.07 -15.68
N ILE A 189 -14.43 -6.89 -14.44
CA ILE A 189 -13.61 -6.27 -13.37
C ILE A 189 -12.33 -7.07 -13.12
N SER A 190 -12.40 -8.42 -13.12
CA SER A 190 -11.23 -9.29 -12.88
C SER A 190 -10.17 -9.16 -13.98
N VAL A 191 -10.59 -9.15 -15.27
CA VAL A 191 -9.69 -8.98 -16.41
C VAL A 191 -9.04 -7.60 -16.39
N ASP A 192 -9.84 -6.57 -16.20
CA ASP A 192 -9.38 -5.18 -16.17
C ASP A 192 -8.41 -4.93 -15.01
N ALA A 193 -8.73 -5.44 -13.82
CA ALA A 193 -7.83 -5.33 -12.65
C ALA A 193 -6.46 -5.98 -12.94
N THR A 194 -6.46 -7.20 -13.48
CA THR A 194 -5.22 -7.91 -13.80
C THR A 194 -4.39 -7.14 -14.83
N GLY A 195 -5.01 -6.71 -15.92
CA GLY A 195 -4.35 -5.94 -16.98
C GLY A 195 -3.75 -4.61 -16.49
N LEU A 196 -4.45 -3.91 -15.58
CA LEU A 196 -3.95 -2.69 -14.94
C LEU A 196 -2.69 -2.95 -14.12
N PHE A 197 -2.71 -3.97 -13.28
CA PHE A 197 -1.56 -4.26 -12.42
C PHE A 197 -0.35 -4.72 -13.23
N GLU A 198 -0.52 -5.57 -14.24
CA GLU A 198 0.59 -6.01 -15.10
C GLU A 198 1.25 -4.86 -15.87
N SER A 199 0.44 -3.98 -16.47
CA SER A 199 0.94 -2.80 -17.17
C SER A 199 1.59 -1.78 -16.22
N ALA A 200 1.02 -1.62 -15.02
CA ALA A 200 1.51 -0.71 -13.99
C ALA A 200 2.86 -1.15 -13.42
N ASP A 201 3.11 -2.45 -13.23
CA ASP A 201 4.32 -2.95 -12.58
C ASP A 201 5.61 -2.59 -13.33
N PHE A 202 5.66 -2.77 -14.64
CA PHE A 202 6.83 -2.39 -15.44
C PHE A 202 7.05 -0.88 -15.45
N GLN A 203 5.98 -0.11 -15.60
CA GLN A 203 6.02 1.34 -15.59
C GLN A 203 6.46 1.87 -14.22
N LEU A 204 5.88 1.33 -13.14
CA LEU A 204 6.20 1.66 -11.75
C LEU A 204 7.67 1.38 -11.43
N MET A 205 8.17 0.19 -11.76
CA MET A 205 9.55 -0.19 -11.51
C MET A 205 10.51 0.73 -12.26
N THR A 206 10.24 1.01 -13.53
CA THR A 206 11.08 1.88 -14.37
C THR A 206 11.07 3.31 -13.86
N ALA A 207 9.91 3.88 -13.56
CA ALA A 207 9.76 5.23 -13.02
C ALA A 207 10.46 5.37 -11.65
N THR A 208 10.28 4.38 -10.76
CA THR A 208 10.94 4.34 -9.45
C THR A 208 12.46 4.33 -9.58
N VAL A 209 13.02 3.46 -10.40
CA VAL A 209 14.46 3.35 -10.62
C VAL A 209 15.03 4.65 -11.21
N ILE A 210 14.38 5.23 -12.21
CA ILE A 210 14.80 6.50 -12.83
C ILE A 210 14.74 7.64 -11.81
N LEU A 211 13.64 7.78 -11.08
CA LEU A 211 13.49 8.83 -10.07
C LEU A 211 14.56 8.73 -8.98
N ILE A 212 14.76 7.53 -8.42
CA ILE A 212 15.79 7.29 -7.40
C ILE A 212 17.17 7.60 -7.96
N LEU A 213 17.47 7.16 -9.18
CA LEU A 213 18.74 7.45 -9.84
C LEU A 213 18.98 8.95 -9.97
N VAL A 214 17.98 9.71 -10.42
CA VAL A 214 18.05 11.17 -10.55
C VAL A 214 18.27 11.83 -9.19
N ILE A 215 17.50 11.47 -8.19
CA ILE A 215 17.63 12.02 -6.83
C ILE A 215 19.01 11.70 -6.25
N LEU A 216 19.48 10.45 -6.38
CA LEU A 216 20.81 10.05 -5.92
C LEU A 216 21.94 10.78 -6.64
N LEU A 217 21.81 11.03 -7.95
CA LEU A 217 22.76 11.84 -8.73
C LEU A 217 22.83 13.28 -8.20
N LEU A 218 21.69 13.87 -7.87
CA LEU A 218 21.61 15.23 -7.32
C LEU A 218 22.24 15.31 -5.92
N ILE A 219 21.99 14.31 -5.08
CA ILE A 219 22.47 14.25 -3.68
C ILE A 219 23.96 13.92 -3.63
N TYR A 220 24.37 12.84 -4.26
CA TYR A 220 25.76 12.37 -4.20
C TYR A 220 26.70 13.10 -5.15
N ARG A 221 26.17 13.66 -6.23
CA ARG A 221 26.95 14.26 -7.32
C ARG A 221 28.04 13.31 -7.83
N SER A 222 27.74 12.00 -7.78
CA SER A 222 28.63 10.92 -8.22
C SER A 222 27.81 9.83 -8.90
N PRO A 223 28.04 9.57 -10.21
CA PRO A 223 27.31 8.52 -10.93
C PRO A 223 27.48 7.13 -10.31
N LEU A 224 28.71 6.80 -9.88
CA LEU A 224 28.97 5.50 -9.26
C LEU A 224 28.20 5.31 -7.95
N LEU A 225 28.13 6.37 -7.12
CA LEU A 225 27.38 6.30 -5.86
C LEU A 225 25.87 6.28 -6.07
N ALA A 226 25.36 6.82 -7.16
CA ALA A 226 23.94 6.74 -7.48
C ALA A 226 23.53 5.30 -7.90
N ILE A 227 24.42 4.60 -8.61
CA ILE A 227 24.14 3.23 -9.08
C ILE A 227 24.30 2.18 -7.96
N ILE A 228 25.24 2.37 -7.02
CA ILE A 228 25.53 1.35 -6.00
C ILE A 228 24.31 0.94 -5.17
N PRO A 229 23.51 1.85 -4.59
CA PRO A 229 22.30 1.46 -3.85
C PRO A 229 21.30 0.68 -4.71
N LEU A 230 21.08 1.13 -5.95
CA LEU A 230 20.18 0.43 -6.87
C LEU A 230 20.65 -0.99 -7.14
N VAL A 231 21.94 -1.21 -7.40
CA VAL A 231 22.51 -2.57 -7.58
C VAL A 231 22.33 -3.41 -6.33
N VAL A 232 22.54 -2.86 -5.12
CA VAL A 232 22.37 -3.61 -3.87
C VAL A 232 20.92 -4.04 -3.69
N VAL A 233 19.97 -3.14 -3.92
CA VAL A 233 18.54 -3.43 -3.80
C VAL A 233 18.07 -4.40 -4.88
N SER A 234 18.51 -4.22 -6.13
CA SER A 234 18.17 -5.17 -7.21
C SER A 234 18.68 -6.59 -6.94
N VAL A 235 19.91 -6.73 -6.43
CA VAL A 235 20.43 -8.05 -6.04
C VAL A 235 19.65 -8.62 -4.84
N ALA A 236 19.23 -7.79 -3.92
CA ALA A 236 18.36 -8.24 -2.82
C ALA A 236 17.00 -8.70 -3.35
N TYR A 237 16.38 -7.97 -4.28
CA TYR A 237 15.13 -8.34 -4.92
C TYR A 237 15.22 -9.67 -5.70
N LEU A 238 16.34 -9.91 -6.40
CA LEU A 238 16.60 -11.22 -7.05
C LEU A 238 16.66 -12.40 -6.07
N VAL A 239 16.78 -12.15 -4.77
CA VAL A 239 16.64 -13.16 -3.71
C VAL A 239 15.23 -13.16 -3.12
N VAL A 240 14.64 -11.98 -2.95
CA VAL A 240 13.29 -11.83 -2.38
C VAL A 240 12.25 -12.51 -3.26
N SER A 241 12.28 -12.24 -4.57
CA SER A 241 11.27 -12.72 -5.51
C SER A 241 11.13 -14.26 -5.53
N PRO A 242 12.20 -15.06 -5.73
CA PRO A 242 12.06 -16.52 -5.70
C PRO A 242 11.79 -17.08 -4.28
N VAL A 243 12.18 -16.39 -3.21
CA VAL A 243 11.80 -16.79 -1.84
C VAL A 243 10.30 -16.63 -1.62
N LEU A 244 9.74 -15.50 -2.03
CA LEU A 244 8.29 -15.28 -1.96
C LEU A 244 7.53 -16.19 -2.92
N GLY A 245 8.05 -16.40 -4.14
CA GLY A 245 7.49 -17.36 -5.10
C GLY A 245 7.41 -18.77 -4.52
N ALA A 246 8.47 -19.25 -3.87
CA ALA A 246 8.47 -20.55 -3.21
C ALA A 246 7.47 -20.67 -2.05
N ILE A 247 7.24 -19.58 -1.30
CA ILE A 247 6.30 -19.55 -0.17
C ILE A 247 4.86 -19.52 -0.69
N ALA A 248 4.62 -18.77 -1.78
CA ALA A 248 3.31 -18.69 -2.44
C ALA A 248 2.96 -20.00 -3.16
N ASP A 249 3.89 -20.58 -3.91
CA ASP A 249 3.73 -21.88 -4.58
C ASP A 249 3.45 -23.02 -3.59
N ALA A 250 4.00 -22.92 -2.37
CA ALA A 250 3.71 -23.86 -1.29
C ALA A 250 2.34 -23.62 -0.60
N GLY A 251 1.57 -22.63 -1.00
CA GLY A 251 0.28 -22.29 -0.42
C GLY A 251 0.34 -21.71 1.01
N TRP A 252 1.48 -21.12 1.41
CA TRP A 252 1.64 -20.55 2.75
C TRP A 252 1.24 -19.07 2.84
N ILE A 253 1.17 -18.41 1.70
CA ILE A 253 0.68 -17.04 1.56
C ILE A 253 -0.13 -16.90 0.29
N ASP A 254 -1.17 -16.10 0.37
CA ASP A 254 -1.89 -15.61 -0.80
C ASP A 254 -1.11 -14.47 -1.43
N LYS A 255 -1.11 -14.43 -2.74
CA LYS A 255 -0.42 -13.40 -3.52
C LYS A 255 -1.45 -12.48 -4.15
N ASP A 256 -1.21 -11.18 -4.07
CA ASP A 256 -1.88 -10.18 -4.90
C ASP A 256 -0.87 -9.25 -5.57
N ALA A 257 -1.20 -8.77 -6.76
CA ALA A 257 -0.32 -7.92 -7.55
C ALA A 257 -0.08 -6.57 -6.87
N GLN A 258 -1.07 -6.03 -6.15
CA GLN A 258 -0.98 -4.76 -5.44
C GLN A 258 0.07 -4.79 -4.34
N SER A 259 0.07 -5.84 -3.49
CA SER A 259 1.06 -5.97 -2.41
C SER A 259 2.48 -6.07 -2.95
N ILE A 260 2.67 -6.80 -4.06
CA ILE A 260 3.99 -6.94 -4.68
C ILE A 260 4.48 -5.60 -5.25
N SER A 261 3.64 -4.85 -5.95
CA SER A 261 3.98 -3.54 -6.52
C SER A 261 4.41 -2.54 -5.44
N ILE A 262 3.63 -2.42 -4.36
CA ILE A 262 3.97 -1.54 -3.22
C ILE A 262 5.25 -2.03 -2.51
N MET A 263 5.43 -3.35 -2.37
CA MET A 263 6.66 -3.93 -1.79
C MET A 263 7.90 -3.52 -2.58
N ILE A 264 7.87 -3.57 -3.91
CA ILE A 264 8.99 -3.16 -4.77
C ILE A 264 9.36 -1.70 -4.48
N VAL A 265 8.38 -0.80 -4.44
CA VAL A 265 8.59 0.62 -4.11
C VAL A 265 9.24 0.78 -2.73
N LEU A 266 8.73 0.06 -1.72
CA LEU A 266 9.29 0.08 -0.37
C LEU A 266 10.73 -0.40 -0.35
N LEU A 267 11.04 -1.51 -1.02
CA LEU A 267 12.40 -2.08 -1.05
C LEU A 267 13.39 -1.11 -1.67
N PHE A 268 13.04 -0.48 -2.80
CA PHE A 268 13.90 0.52 -3.43
C PHE A 268 14.02 1.78 -2.58
N GLY A 269 12.95 2.25 -1.94
CA GLY A 269 12.96 3.40 -1.04
C GLY A 269 13.79 3.16 0.22
N ALA A 270 13.35 2.23 1.06
CA ALA A 270 14.00 1.93 2.34
C ALA A 270 15.40 1.32 2.19
N GLY A 271 15.60 0.44 1.20
CA GLY A 271 16.90 -0.17 0.92
C GLY A 271 17.94 0.87 0.49
N THR A 272 17.55 1.82 -0.35
CA THR A 272 18.41 2.93 -0.77
C THR A 272 18.75 3.83 0.41
N ASP A 273 17.81 4.08 1.31
CA ASP A 273 18.02 4.86 2.53
C ASP A 273 19.04 4.21 3.46
N TYR A 274 18.92 2.92 3.73
CA TYR A 274 19.92 2.18 4.51
C TYR A 274 21.30 2.23 3.87
N CYS A 275 21.40 2.17 2.55
CA CYS A 275 22.65 2.36 1.83
C CYS A 275 23.22 3.76 2.05
N LEU A 276 22.37 4.79 2.02
CA LEU A 276 22.76 6.19 2.20
C LEU A 276 23.48 6.40 3.53
N PHE A 277 22.96 5.83 4.63
CA PHE A 277 23.57 5.95 5.94
C PHE A 277 25.00 5.38 5.98
N LEU A 278 25.19 4.16 5.49
CA LEU A 278 26.52 3.54 5.47
C LEU A 278 27.49 4.27 4.54
N ILE A 279 27.06 4.67 3.36
CA ILE A 279 27.86 5.41 2.37
C ILE A 279 28.32 6.75 2.93
N THR A 280 27.40 7.50 3.55
CA THR A 280 27.75 8.82 4.13
C THR A 280 28.74 8.67 5.27
N LYS A 281 28.54 7.69 6.15
CA LYS A 281 29.45 7.42 7.25
C LYS A 281 30.83 6.98 6.74
N TYR A 282 30.87 6.17 5.71
CA TYR A 282 32.10 5.77 5.06
C TYR A 282 32.82 6.98 4.45
N ARG A 283 32.10 7.89 3.78
CA ARG A 283 32.64 9.13 3.24
C ARG A 283 33.28 10.00 4.29
N ASP A 284 32.60 10.19 5.43
CA ASP A 284 33.11 11.03 6.52
C ASP A 284 34.40 10.46 7.10
N LEU A 285 34.45 9.14 7.33
CA LEU A 285 35.66 8.48 7.83
C LEU A 285 36.81 8.47 6.83
N LEU A 286 36.54 8.55 5.51
CA LEU A 286 37.57 8.71 4.49
C LEU A 286 38.26 10.08 4.50
N PHE A 287 37.68 11.09 5.16
CA PHE A 287 38.39 12.36 5.42
C PHE A 287 39.37 12.25 6.60
N GLU A 288 39.17 11.28 7.51
CA GLU A 288 39.99 11.10 8.73
C GLU A 288 41.03 9.97 8.56
N GLU A 289 40.69 8.91 7.82
CA GLU A 289 41.45 7.66 7.75
C GLU A 289 41.98 7.42 6.33
N GLU A 290 43.31 7.20 6.18
CA GLU A 290 43.92 6.94 4.90
C GLU A 290 43.60 5.54 4.34
N ASN A 291 43.57 4.55 5.23
CA ASN A 291 43.28 3.17 4.85
C ASN A 291 41.79 2.97 4.60
N LYS A 292 41.41 2.79 3.34
CA LYS A 292 40.00 2.59 2.93
C LYS A 292 39.30 1.41 3.62
N PHE A 293 40.04 0.34 3.95
CA PHE A 293 39.47 -0.85 4.61
C PHE A 293 39.20 -0.57 6.11
N LEU A 294 40.10 0.16 6.77
CA LEU A 294 39.89 0.56 8.15
C LEU A 294 38.76 1.59 8.28
N ALA A 295 38.71 2.56 7.36
CA ALA A 295 37.59 3.50 7.27
C ALA A 295 36.25 2.77 7.09
N LEU A 296 36.20 1.76 6.22
CA LEU A 296 34.99 0.96 5.99
C LEU A 296 34.61 0.12 7.22
N ALA A 297 35.57 -0.55 7.86
CA ALA A 297 35.31 -1.32 9.07
C ALA A 297 34.75 -0.46 10.22
N ARG A 298 35.25 0.77 10.36
CA ARG A 298 34.72 1.77 11.30
C ARG A 298 33.33 2.26 10.91
N ALA A 299 33.07 2.50 9.60
CA ALA A 299 31.77 2.87 9.10
C ALA A 299 30.72 1.81 9.42
N VAL A 300 31.00 0.54 9.13
CA VAL A 300 30.16 -0.60 9.47
C VAL A 300 29.89 -0.66 10.97
N ARG A 301 30.91 -0.49 11.83
CA ARG A 301 30.72 -0.46 13.29
C ARG A 301 29.78 0.67 13.73
N GLU A 302 29.87 1.84 13.13
CA GLU A 302 29.11 3.02 13.57
C GLU A 302 27.68 3.08 13.01
N SER A 303 27.40 2.45 11.87
CA SER A 303 26.09 2.48 11.21
C SER A 303 25.27 1.20 11.36
N THR A 304 25.90 0.01 11.38
CA THR A 304 25.15 -1.27 11.37
C THR A 304 24.18 -1.41 12.54
N GLY A 305 24.55 -0.96 13.75
CA GLY A 305 23.66 -1.06 14.91
C GLY A 305 22.35 -0.28 14.71
N ALA A 306 22.41 0.89 14.11
CA ALA A 306 21.23 1.69 13.84
C ALA A 306 20.45 1.13 12.64
N ILE A 307 21.12 0.70 11.55
CA ILE A 307 20.47 0.08 10.38
C ILE A 307 19.71 -1.20 10.78
N VAL A 308 20.31 -2.06 11.60
CA VAL A 308 19.66 -3.30 12.07
C VAL A 308 18.46 -3.00 12.95
N MET A 309 18.57 -2.02 13.87
CA MET A 309 17.43 -1.65 14.73
C MET A 309 16.29 -1.02 13.92
N SER A 310 16.62 -0.15 12.99
CA SER A 310 15.70 0.45 12.03
C SER A 310 14.99 -0.62 11.20
N GLY A 311 15.74 -1.47 10.49
CA GLY A 311 15.15 -2.56 9.73
C GLY A 311 14.29 -3.51 10.56
N LEU A 312 14.71 -3.82 11.81
CA LEU A 312 13.91 -4.64 12.73
C LEU A 312 12.59 -3.96 13.12
N THR A 313 12.62 -2.65 13.36
CA THR A 313 11.41 -1.87 13.68
C THR A 313 10.41 -1.93 12.52
N VAL A 314 10.89 -1.79 11.27
CA VAL A 314 10.05 -1.89 10.07
C VAL A 314 9.52 -3.31 9.89
N VAL A 315 10.38 -4.33 9.97
CA VAL A 315 9.97 -5.74 9.84
C VAL A 315 8.90 -6.11 10.86
N ILE A 316 9.10 -5.76 12.14
CA ILE A 316 8.13 -6.07 13.19
C ILE A 316 6.83 -5.27 13.00
N GLY A 317 6.94 -3.99 12.60
CA GLY A 317 5.77 -3.14 12.32
C GLY A 317 4.92 -3.72 11.20
N LEU A 318 5.53 -4.09 10.08
CA LEU A 318 4.83 -4.69 8.94
C LEU A 318 4.28 -6.09 9.26
N ALA A 319 5.00 -6.87 10.08
CA ALA A 319 4.53 -8.17 10.54
C ALA A 319 3.26 -8.09 11.41
N THR A 320 2.92 -6.94 11.99
CA THR A 320 1.65 -6.78 12.75
C THR A 320 0.42 -6.89 11.84
N LEU A 321 0.57 -6.65 10.54
CA LEU A 321 -0.52 -6.85 9.56
C LEU A 321 -0.96 -8.31 9.45
N ALA A 322 -0.13 -9.28 9.87
CA ALA A 322 -0.53 -10.68 9.97
C ALA A 322 -1.58 -10.95 11.06
N LEU A 323 -1.90 -9.97 11.90
CA LEU A 323 -2.96 -10.05 12.91
C LEU A 323 -4.30 -9.54 12.40
N ALA A 324 -4.35 -9.03 11.18
CA ALA A 324 -5.59 -8.57 10.57
C ALA A 324 -6.53 -9.75 10.31
N ASP A 325 -7.82 -9.51 10.37
CA ASP A 325 -8.86 -10.42 9.90
C ASP A 325 -9.19 -10.17 8.43
N TYR A 326 -8.93 -8.96 7.92
CA TYR A 326 -9.10 -8.60 6.51
C TYR A 326 -7.94 -9.16 5.66
N GLY A 327 -8.25 -10.04 4.72
CA GLY A 327 -7.26 -10.77 3.90
C GLY A 327 -6.28 -9.86 3.15
N ALA A 328 -6.78 -8.76 2.55
CA ALA A 328 -5.92 -7.81 1.86
C ALA A 328 -4.84 -7.21 2.77
N PHE A 329 -5.12 -6.96 4.06
CA PHE A 329 -4.10 -6.49 5.00
C PHE A 329 -3.09 -7.58 5.35
N GLN A 330 -3.54 -8.83 5.53
CA GLN A 330 -2.66 -9.97 5.82
C GLN A 330 -1.64 -10.22 4.72
N ARG A 331 -2.06 -10.09 3.44
CA ARG A 331 -1.19 -10.32 2.27
C ARG A 331 0.03 -9.40 2.21
N PHE A 332 0.00 -8.26 2.90
CA PHE A 332 1.16 -7.37 3.01
C PHE A 332 2.22 -7.84 4.03
N ALA A 333 1.84 -8.57 5.07
CA ALA A 333 2.70 -8.86 6.22
C ALA A 333 3.99 -9.60 5.84
N VAL A 334 3.88 -10.72 5.15
CA VAL A 334 5.01 -11.60 4.83
C VAL A 334 5.90 -11.01 3.73
N PRO A 335 5.38 -10.58 2.55
CA PRO A 335 6.20 -10.02 1.49
C PRO A 335 7.03 -8.83 1.95
N PHE A 336 6.42 -7.90 2.66
CA PHE A 336 7.09 -6.68 3.11
C PHE A 336 8.12 -6.97 4.20
N SER A 337 7.78 -7.80 5.18
CA SER A 337 8.68 -8.15 6.27
C SER A 337 9.92 -8.89 5.78
N LEU A 338 9.76 -9.90 4.92
CA LEU A 338 10.86 -10.64 4.31
C LEU A 338 11.68 -9.76 3.38
N GLY A 339 11.02 -8.96 2.55
CA GLY A 339 11.66 -8.03 1.64
C GLY A 339 12.61 -7.07 2.36
N VAL A 340 12.13 -6.40 3.41
CA VAL A 340 12.94 -5.48 4.23
C VAL A 340 14.06 -6.23 4.96
N LEU A 341 13.79 -7.42 5.51
CA LEU A 341 14.78 -8.22 6.21
C LEU A 341 15.95 -8.61 5.29
N ILE A 342 15.66 -9.16 4.11
CA ILE A 342 16.66 -9.58 3.12
C ILE A 342 17.43 -8.36 2.60
N THR A 343 16.75 -7.25 2.31
CA THR A 343 17.38 -6.01 1.88
C THR A 343 18.28 -5.42 2.96
N GLY A 344 17.84 -5.39 4.21
CA GLY A 344 18.67 -4.98 5.35
C GLY A 344 19.93 -5.84 5.50
N PHE A 345 19.80 -7.16 5.29
CA PHE A 345 20.94 -8.08 5.28
C PHE A 345 21.90 -7.81 4.11
N ALA A 346 21.37 -7.49 2.91
CA ALA A 346 22.19 -7.10 1.76
C ALA A 346 22.98 -5.81 2.06
N VAL A 347 22.36 -4.82 2.68
CA VAL A 347 23.01 -3.54 3.03
C VAL A 347 24.16 -3.75 4.02
N VAL A 348 24.07 -4.66 4.97
CA VAL A 348 25.15 -4.90 5.95
C VAL A 348 26.20 -5.91 5.48
N THR A 349 25.99 -6.57 4.34
CA THR A 349 26.91 -7.55 3.77
C THR A 349 27.39 -7.20 2.37
N LEU A 350 26.49 -7.06 1.40
CA LEU A 350 26.82 -6.81 0.00
C LEU A 350 27.37 -5.40 -0.22
N LEU A 351 26.73 -4.37 0.34
CA LEU A 351 27.16 -2.98 0.19
C LEU A 351 28.60 -2.74 0.69
N PRO A 352 29.03 -3.21 1.88
CA PRO A 352 30.42 -3.10 2.29
C PRO A 352 31.41 -3.78 1.32
N ALA A 353 31.05 -4.91 0.72
CA ALA A 353 31.88 -5.62 -0.24
C ALA A 353 32.06 -4.79 -1.53
N ILE A 354 30.99 -4.18 -2.05
CA ILE A 354 31.02 -3.30 -3.21
C ILE A 354 31.85 -2.04 -2.90
N LEU A 355 31.64 -1.39 -1.75
CA LEU A 355 32.39 -0.21 -1.33
C LEU A 355 33.88 -0.51 -1.11
N ALA A 356 34.23 -1.71 -0.60
CA ALA A 356 35.61 -2.14 -0.47
C ALA A 356 36.29 -2.33 -1.83
N LEU A 357 35.55 -2.76 -2.85
CA LEU A 357 36.04 -2.93 -4.22
C LEU A 357 36.41 -1.56 -4.82
N LEU A 358 35.46 -0.65 -4.82
CA LEU A 358 35.59 0.67 -5.43
C LEU A 358 36.44 1.64 -4.58
N GLY A 359 36.34 1.55 -3.26
CA GLY A 359 37.03 2.42 -2.32
C GLY A 359 36.71 3.89 -2.54
N ARG A 360 37.75 4.75 -2.49
CA ARG A 360 37.60 6.21 -2.70
C ARG A 360 37.11 6.58 -4.11
N LYS A 361 37.31 5.69 -5.12
CA LYS A 361 36.88 5.95 -6.49
C LYS A 361 35.35 5.98 -6.62
N ALA A 362 34.62 5.33 -5.72
CA ALA A 362 33.16 5.38 -5.66
C ALA A 362 32.62 6.81 -5.59
N PHE A 363 33.39 7.75 -5.02
CA PHE A 363 33.02 9.15 -4.84
C PHE A 363 33.46 10.07 -5.99
N TRP A 364 33.86 9.53 -7.12
CA TRP A 364 34.20 10.35 -8.28
C TRP A 364 33.00 11.17 -8.78
N PRO A 365 33.15 12.50 -9.09
CA PRO A 365 34.39 13.27 -9.19
C PRO A 365 34.86 13.90 -7.85
N PHE A 366 34.05 13.90 -6.78
CA PHE A 366 34.36 14.57 -5.51
C PHE A 366 34.96 13.60 -4.46
N VAL A 367 36.13 13.04 -4.82
CA VAL A 367 36.79 12.02 -4.00
C VAL A 367 37.21 12.57 -2.62
N PRO A 368 36.74 11.98 -1.48
CA PRO A 368 37.16 12.38 -0.14
C PRO A 368 38.64 12.06 0.09
N ARG A 369 39.39 13.02 0.64
CA ARG A 369 40.82 12.90 0.93
C ARG A 369 41.10 13.36 2.34
N THR A 370 42.05 12.70 3.03
CA THR A 370 42.64 13.22 4.26
C THR A 370 43.40 14.49 3.99
N PRO A 371 43.67 15.36 4.99
CA PRO A 371 44.46 16.56 4.79
C PRO A 371 45.83 16.32 4.13
N GLN A 372 46.46 15.15 4.44
CA GLN A 372 47.74 14.77 3.83
C GLN A 372 47.57 14.43 2.34
N LEU A 373 46.64 13.52 2.00
CA LEU A 373 46.35 13.15 0.61
C LEU A 373 45.82 14.33 -0.21
N ALA A 374 45.17 15.32 0.42
CA ALA A 374 44.70 16.52 -0.24
C ALA A 374 45.86 17.46 -0.59
N ARG A 375 46.86 17.57 0.29
CA ARG A 375 48.11 18.33 0.04
C ARG A 375 48.93 17.72 -1.11
N GLU A 376 49.22 16.43 -1.03
CA GLU A 376 49.92 15.69 -2.08
C GLU A 376 49.23 15.81 -3.45
N PHE A 377 47.90 15.79 -3.46
CA PHE A 377 47.12 15.93 -4.70
C PHE A 377 47.15 17.36 -5.23
N ALA A 378 47.14 18.36 -4.36
CA ALA A 378 47.27 19.79 -4.72
C ALA A 378 48.63 20.08 -5.30
N GLU A 379 49.71 19.58 -4.68
CA GLU A 379 51.09 19.68 -5.17
C GLU A 379 51.25 18.99 -6.53
N LYS A 380 50.74 17.76 -6.68
CA LYS A 380 50.82 16.98 -7.92
C LYS A 380 50.09 17.62 -9.11
N LYS A 381 49.03 18.44 -8.84
CA LYS A 381 48.25 19.15 -9.86
C LYS A 381 48.52 20.65 -9.95
N ASN A 382 49.47 21.14 -9.21
CA ASN A 382 49.83 22.58 -9.14
C ASN A 382 48.61 23.47 -8.81
N LYS A 383 47.72 23.02 -7.89
CA LYS A 383 46.53 23.73 -7.48
C LYS A 383 46.65 24.19 -6.03
N PRO A 384 46.04 25.35 -5.65
CA PRO A 384 46.05 25.78 -4.25
C PRO A 384 45.35 24.75 -3.32
N TYR A 385 45.98 24.46 -2.19
CA TYR A 385 45.39 23.60 -1.18
C TYR A 385 44.11 24.23 -0.61
N LYS A 386 43.01 23.50 -0.65
CA LYS A 386 41.75 23.84 0.02
C LYS A 386 41.48 22.79 1.08
N GLU A 387 41.35 23.24 2.32
CA GLU A 387 40.99 22.34 3.42
C GLU A 387 39.60 21.76 3.21
N PRO A 388 39.44 20.42 3.23
CA PRO A 388 38.15 19.81 3.08
C PRO A 388 37.27 20.16 4.30
N LYS A 389 36.18 20.89 4.09
CA LYS A 389 35.20 21.21 5.15
C LYS A 389 33.88 20.53 4.86
N ALA A 390 33.35 19.77 5.84
CA ALA A 390 31.98 19.32 5.83
C ALA A 390 31.04 20.54 5.98
N ASN A 391 30.14 20.74 5.06
CA ASN A 391 29.28 21.93 5.01
C ASN A 391 27.91 21.64 5.65
N HIS A 392 27.81 21.76 6.96
CA HIS A 392 26.57 21.59 7.73
C HIS A 392 25.92 22.94 8.15
N LYS A 393 26.15 24.03 7.40
CA LYS A 393 25.74 25.39 7.82
C LYS A 393 24.22 25.50 8.04
N VAL A 394 23.41 24.98 7.13
CA VAL A 394 21.94 25.06 7.20
C VAL A 394 21.41 24.26 8.38
N MET A 395 21.80 23.00 8.51
CA MET A 395 21.33 22.14 9.59
C MET A 395 21.83 22.62 10.97
N ASN A 396 23.01 23.22 11.03
CA ASN A 396 23.50 23.84 12.26
C ASN A 396 22.67 25.09 12.64
N ALA A 397 22.24 25.89 11.66
CA ALA A 397 21.33 27.01 11.92
C ALA A 397 19.96 26.54 12.41
N ILE A 398 19.38 25.52 11.79
CA ILE A 398 18.12 24.88 12.23
C ILE A 398 18.25 24.32 13.65
N GLY A 399 19.30 23.55 13.95
CA GLY A 399 19.53 23.01 15.28
C GLY A 399 19.68 24.10 16.35
N LYS A 400 20.38 25.19 16.04
CA LYS A 400 20.51 26.36 16.93
C LYS A 400 19.16 27.08 17.13
N PHE A 401 18.34 27.20 16.07
CA PHE A 401 17.03 27.82 16.16
C PHE A 401 16.08 26.97 17.04
N ALA A 402 15.99 25.65 16.79
CA ALA A 402 15.17 24.74 17.55
C ALA A 402 15.53 24.68 19.05
N THR A 403 16.84 24.74 19.36
CA THR A 403 17.31 24.75 20.75
C THR A 403 17.30 26.12 21.43
N GLY A 404 17.39 27.20 20.62
CA GLY A 404 17.41 28.58 21.15
C GLY A 404 16.03 29.15 21.45
N LYS A 405 14.97 28.72 20.73
CA LYS A 405 13.58 29.16 20.95
C LYS A 405 12.62 27.95 20.99
N PRO A 406 12.86 26.99 21.92
CA PRO A 406 12.15 25.69 21.84
C PRO A 406 10.64 25.82 22.02
N TRP A 407 10.14 26.67 22.91
CA TRP A 407 8.70 26.86 23.10
C TRP A 407 8.00 27.45 21.86
N LEU A 408 8.62 28.42 21.19
CA LEU A 408 8.09 28.96 19.94
C LEU A 408 7.98 27.87 18.87
N VAL A 409 9.03 27.08 18.72
CA VAL A 409 9.07 25.96 17.77
C VAL A 409 7.99 24.94 18.07
N ILE A 410 7.85 24.50 19.34
CA ILE A 410 6.83 23.54 19.75
C ILE A 410 5.43 24.07 19.45
N ILE A 411 5.13 25.29 19.88
CA ILE A 411 3.78 25.87 19.72
C ILE A 411 3.42 26.00 18.24
N VAL A 412 4.31 26.54 17.42
CA VAL A 412 4.02 26.74 15.99
C VAL A 412 3.92 25.42 15.24
N THR A 413 4.88 24.49 15.44
CA THR A 413 4.84 23.19 14.74
C THR A 413 3.68 22.32 15.23
N ALA A 414 3.39 22.31 16.54
CA ALA A 414 2.25 21.58 17.06
C ALA A 414 0.92 22.16 16.56
N ALA A 415 0.78 23.51 16.50
CA ALA A 415 -0.42 24.14 15.96
C ALA A 415 -0.66 23.74 14.50
N ILE A 416 0.39 23.75 13.66
CA ILE A 416 0.29 23.31 12.25
C ILE A 416 -0.12 21.85 12.17
N LEU A 417 0.60 20.97 12.86
CA LEU A 417 0.34 19.53 12.79
C LEU A 417 -1.03 19.15 13.34
N VAL A 418 -1.46 19.76 14.45
CA VAL A 418 -2.77 19.49 15.05
C VAL A 418 -3.91 20.04 14.16
N SER A 419 -3.72 21.23 13.55
CA SER A 419 -4.71 21.76 12.61
C SER A 419 -4.89 20.85 11.40
N LEU A 420 -3.79 20.32 10.83
CA LEU A 420 -3.85 19.37 9.74
C LEU A 420 -4.47 18.04 10.19
N ALA A 421 -4.12 17.56 11.38
CA ALA A 421 -4.72 16.35 11.94
C ALA A 421 -6.23 16.50 12.22
N PHE A 422 -6.70 17.72 12.45
CA PHE A 422 -8.13 17.95 12.64
C PHE A 422 -8.92 17.76 11.33
N VAL A 423 -8.32 18.12 10.20
CA VAL A 423 -8.91 17.93 8.86
C VAL A 423 -9.16 16.46 8.54
N SER A 424 -8.36 15.53 9.10
CA SER A 424 -8.56 14.10 8.84
C SER A 424 -9.89 13.53 9.38
N ARG A 425 -10.64 14.30 10.16
CA ARG A 425 -11.95 13.89 10.68
C ARG A 425 -13.08 14.03 9.66
N ASP A 426 -12.87 14.88 8.67
CA ASP A 426 -13.85 15.17 7.63
C ASP A 426 -13.66 14.30 6.39
N ILE A 427 -12.88 13.23 6.51
CA ILE A 427 -12.63 12.28 5.42
C ILE A 427 -13.79 11.30 5.32
N GLU A 428 -14.36 11.20 4.14
CA GLU A 428 -15.28 10.15 3.76
C GLU A 428 -14.50 8.97 3.18
N TYR A 429 -14.84 7.76 3.63
CA TYR A 429 -14.19 6.53 3.18
C TYR A 429 -15.08 5.79 2.19
N ASN A 430 -14.45 5.26 1.15
CA ASN A 430 -15.10 4.43 0.15
C ASN A 430 -14.65 2.98 0.30
N TYR A 431 -15.61 2.06 0.25
CA TYR A 431 -15.42 0.62 0.36
C TYR A 431 -15.62 -0.10 -0.98
N ASP A 432 -15.98 0.63 -2.03
CA ASP A 432 -16.14 0.11 -3.38
C ASP A 432 -14.79 -0.01 -4.09
N LEU A 433 -14.46 -1.23 -4.55
CA LEU A 433 -13.23 -1.51 -5.28
C LEU A 433 -13.26 -0.90 -6.70
N LEU A 434 -14.42 -0.93 -7.37
CA LEU A 434 -14.57 -0.47 -8.75
C LEU A 434 -14.27 1.03 -8.89
N SER A 435 -14.63 1.82 -7.89
CA SER A 435 -14.31 3.25 -7.85
C SER A 435 -12.80 3.53 -7.80
N SER A 436 -11.97 2.53 -7.47
CA SER A 436 -10.52 2.64 -7.48
C SER A 436 -9.90 2.55 -8.88
N PHE A 437 -10.68 2.16 -9.89
CA PHE A 437 -10.23 2.04 -11.28
C PHE A 437 -10.40 3.35 -12.06
N PRO A 438 -9.63 3.57 -13.15
CA PRO A 438 -9.80 4.71 -14.04
C PRO A 438 -11.23 4.78 -14.61
N GLU A 439 -11.73 5.99 -14.83
CA GLU A 439 -13.07 6.21 -15.37
C GLU A 439 -13.23 5.67 -16.79
N GLU A 440 -12.15 5.70 -17.58
CA GLU A 440 -12.11 5.23 -18.96
C GLU A 440 -11.93 3.71 -19.11
N MET A 441 -12.08 2.95 -18.04
CA MET A 441 -11.93 1.50 -18.04
C MET A 441 -13.22 0.83 -18.45
N ASP A 442 -13.15 -0.19 -19.34
CA ASP A 442 -14.33 -0.88 -19.88
C ASP A 442 -15.31 -1.31 -18.79
N SER A 443 -14.82 -1.97 -17.73
CA SER A 443 -15.67 -2.46 -16.65
C SER A 443 -16.32 -1.32 -15.84
N ARG A 444 -15.63 -0.20 -15.67
CA ARG A 444 -16.15 0.96 -14.97
C ARG A 444 -17.08 1.79 -15.83
N GLU A 445 -16.74 2.02 -17.11
CA GLU A 445 -17.66 2.66 -18.07
C GLU A 445 -18.95 1.87 -18.22
N GLY A 446 -18.84 0.53 -18.38
CA GLY A 446 -20.00 -0.35 -18.45
C GLY A 446 -20.89 -0.26 -17.20
N PHE A 447 -20.26 -0.22 -16.03
CA PHE A 447 -20.96 -0.03 -14.76
C PHE A 447 -21.69 1.33 -14.69
N THR A 448 -21.00 2.41 -15.08
CA THR A 448 -21.58 3.76 -15.13
C THR A 448 -22.75 3.82 -16.09
N LEU A 449 -22.65 3.18 -17.27
CA LEU A 449 -23.77 3.08 -18.22
C LEU A 449 -24.99 2.37 -17.61
N ILE A 450 -24.78 1.32 -16.82
CA ILE A 450 -25.88 0.65 -16.11
C ILE A 450 -26.48 1.61 -15.07
N GLU A 451 -25.64 2.27 -14.26
CA GLU A 451 -26.09 3.20 -13.20
C GLU A 451 -26.92 4.37 -13.75
N GLU A 452 -26.53 4.92 -14.92
CA GLU A 452 -27.23 6.05 -15.54
C GLU A 452 -28.53 5.68 -16.26
N ASN A 453 -28.66 4.43 -16.70
CA ASN A 453 -29.73 4.03 -17.58
C ASN A 453 -30.74 3.05 -16.96
N PHE A 454 -30.38 2.39 -15.84
CA PHE A 454 -31.27 1.47 -15.10
C PHE A 454 -31.57 2.02 -13.70
N THR A 455 -32.54 1.40 -13.03
CA THR A 455 -32.85 1.77 -11.63
C THR A 455 -31.63 1.49 -10.73
N PRO A 456 -31.18 2.41 -9.88
CA PRO A 456 -29.96 2.23 -9.11
C PRO A 456 -29.85 0.89 -8.37
N GLY A 457 -30.94 0.41 -7.76
CA GLY A 457 -30.99 -0.86 -7.03
C GLY A 457 -30.87 -2.12 -7.90
N GLU A 458 -31.14 -2.03 -9.20
CA GLU A 458 -31.06 -3.18 -10.13
C GLU A 458 -29.62 -3.65 -10.36
N LEU A 459 -28.64 -2.78 -10.12
CA LEU A 459 -27.21 -3.07 -10.25
C LEU A 459 -26.75 -4.20 -9.33
N ALA A 460 -27.18 -4.18 -8.05
CA ALA A 460 -26.78 -5.14 -7.05
C ALA A 460 -27.89 -5.25 -5.99
N PRO A 461 -28.88 -6.12 -6.18
CA PRO A 461 -29.93 -6.31 -5.19
C PRO A 461 -29.37 -6.85 -3.89
N VAL A 462 -29.92 -6.39 -2.77
CA VAL A 462 -29.64 -6.99 -1.47
C VAL A 462 -30.44 -8.30 -1.37
N LYS A 463 -29.80 -9.34 -0.94
CA LYS A 463 -30.35 -10.69 -0.83
C LYS A 463 -30.67 -10.98 0.64
N VAL A 464 -31.96 -10.99 0.98
CA VAL A 464 -32.44 -11.31 2.33
C VAL A 464 -32.80 -12.80 2.37
N ILE A 465 -31.98 -13.59 3.05
CA ILE A 465 -32.20 -15.03 3.23
C ILE A 465 -32.83 -15.26 4.62
N VAL A 466 -33.91 -15.99 4.69
CA VAL A 466 -34.63 -16.30 5.94
C VAL A 466 -34.73 -17.80 6.13
N ASP A 467 -34.31 -18.31 7.30
CA ASP A 467 -34.64 -19.64 7.73
C ASP A 467 -36.00 -19.59 8.46
N THR A 468 -37.04 -20.10 7.82
CA THR A 468 -38.41 -20.05 8.31
C THR A 468 -38.71 -21.05 9.43
N ASP A 469 -37.74 -21.90 9.81
CA ASP A 469 -37.93 -23.02 10.75
C ASP A 469 -39.10 -23.94 10.33
N GLY A 470 -39.37 -24.05 9.02
CA GLY A 470 -40.45 -24.83 8.43
C GLY A 470 -41.84 -24.20 8.54
N LYS A 471 -41.93 -22.92 8.88
CA LYS A 471 -43.19 -22.16 8.87
C LYS A 471 -43.45 -21.64 7.46
N ASP A 472 -44.73 -21.61 7.10
CA ASP A 472 -45.18 -21.00 5.85
C ASP A 472 -45.41 -19.50 6.07
N ILE A 473 -44.37 -18.71 5.75
CA ILE A 473 -44.40 -17.26 5.92
C ILE A 473 -44.12 -16.57 4.55
N ASN A 474 -44.63 -15.37 4.41
CA ASN A 474 -44.27 -14.49 3.30
C ASN A 474 -44.20 -13.07 3.82
N ILE A 475 -42.94 -12.56 3.94
CA ILE A 475 -42.68 -11.22 4.45
C ILE A 475 -42.48 -10.19 3.34
N LYS A 476 -42.80 -10.53 2.07
CA LYS A 476 -42.61 -9.62 0.92
C LYS A 476 -43.33 -8.29 1.11
N GLU A 477 -44.59 -8.28 1.58
CA GLU A 477 -45.35 -7.05 1.77
C GLU A 477 -44.74 -6.17 2.87
N GLN A 478 -44.31 -6.80 3.99
CA GLN A 478 -43.63 -6.07 5.09
C GLN A 478 -42.30 -5.48 4.67
N LEU A 479 -41.53 -6.18 3.81
CA LEU A 479 -40.29 -5.65 3.23
C LEU A 479 -40.61 -4.52 2.27
N ALA A 480 -41.63 -4.65 1.40
CA ALA A 480 -41.97 -3.62 0.43
C ALA A 480 -42.47 -2.30 1.05
N ASP A 481 -42.90 -2.33 2.31
CA ASP A 481 -43.30 -1.14 3.06
C ASP A 481 -42.11 -0.35 3.62
N LEU A 482 -40.85 -0.85 3.50
CA LEU A 482 -39.68 -0.17 4.00
C LEU A 482 -39.30 1.02 3.10
N PRO A 483 -39.01 2.20 3.65
CA PRO A 483 -38.96 3.46 2.91
C PRO A 483 -37.74 3.61 1.99
N TYR A 484 -36.73 2.76 2.14
CA TYR A 484 -35.49 2.78 1.37
C TYR A 484 -35.47 1.73 0.24
N LEU A 485 -36.56 0.95 0.09
CA LEU A 485 -36.72 -0.01 -0.99
C LEU A 485 -37.57 0.58 -2.12
N ASP A 486 -37.23 0.22 -3.35
CA ASP A 486 -38.03 0.50 -4.54
C ASP A 486 -38.92 -0.70 -4.87
N PHE A 487 -38.36 -1.91 -4.83
CA PHE A 487 -39.06 -3.12 -5.22
C PHE A 487 -38.55 -4.34 -4.42
N VAL A 488 -39.42 -5.33 -4.24
CA VAL A 488 -39.10 -6.65 -3.66
C VAL A 488 -39.57 -7.74 -4.62
N ALA A 489 -38.66 -8.59 -5.08
CA ALA A 489 -39.00 -9.72 -5.94
C ALA A 489 -39.83 -10.79 -5.24
N ASP A 490 -40.45 -11.69 -6.00
CA ASP A 490 -41.13 -12.84 -5.42
C ASP A 490 -40.13 -13.77 -4.73
N PRO A 491 -40.45 -14.29 -3.54
CA PRO A 491 -39.53 -15.12 -2.80
C PRO A 491 -39.22 -16.44 -3.54
N GLN A 492 -37.96 -16.82 -3.49
CA GLN A 492 -37.47 -18.10 -3.97
C GLN A 492 -37.36 -19.04 -2.76
N THR A 493 -37.68 -20.33 -2.93
CA THR A 493 -37.56 -21.35 -1.90
C THR A 493 -36.34 -22.21 -2.17
N GLY A 494 -35.57 -22.56 -1.14
CA GLY A 494 -34.38 -23.37 -1.25
C GLY A 494 -34.64 -24.74 -1.87
N GLU A 495 -33.74 -25.19 -2.75
CA GLU A 495 -33.89 -26.45 -3.49
C GLU A 495 -33.70 -27.68 -2.59
N ASN A 496 -32.71 -27.68 -1.71
CA ASN A 496 -32.40 -28.79 -0.83
C ASN A 496 -33.12 -28.68 0.52
N LYS A 497 -33.30 -27.44 1.03
CA LYS A 497 -33.96 -27.13 2.28
C LYS A 497 -35.09 -26.13 2.05
N SER A 498 -36.32 -26.65 1.99
CA SER A 498 -37.54 -25.85 1.78
C SER A 498 -37.86 -24.84 2.89
N ASN A 499 -37.10 -24.83 3.99
CA ASN A 499 -37.21 -23.85 5.06
C ASN A 499 -36.41 -22.56 4.79
N TYR A 500 -35.54 -22.53 3.76
CA TYR A 500 -34.89 -21.27 3.35
C TYR A 500 -35.75 -20.55 2.33
N GLN A 501 -35.90 -19.25 2.52
CA GLN A 501 -36.53 -18.34 1.56
C GLN A 501 -35.57 -17.21 1.27
N LEU A 502 -35.38 -16.87 -0.04
CA LEU A 502 -34.59 -15.78 -0.53
C LEU A 502 -35.49 -14.68 -1.07
N TYR A 503 -35.36 -13.48 -0.58
CA TYR A 503 -35.96 -12.26 -1.10
C TYR A 503 -34.89 -11.37 -1.71
N GLU A 504 -35.00 -11.08 -2.98
CA GLU A 504 -34.18 -10.05 -3.62
C GLU A 504 -34.87 -8.70 -3.44
N VAL A 505 -34.19 -7.76 -2.80
CA VAL A 505 -34.72 -6.43 -2.49
C VAL A 505 -33.88 -5.37 -3.18
N TYR A 506 -34.53 -4.42 -3.80
CA TYR A 506 -33.93 -3.40 -4.63
C TYR A 506 -34.00 -2.06 -3.91
N LEU A 507 -32.82 -1.48 -3.64
CA LEU A 507 -32.71 -0.19 -2.97
C LEU A 507 -33.11 0.95 -3.92
N ASN A 508 -33.67 2.03 -3.38
CA ASN A 508 -33.99 3.23 -4.15
C ASN A 508 -32.78 4.17 -4.34
N LYS A 509 -31.58 3.73 -3.94
CA LYS A 509 -30.30 4.42 -4.02
C LYS A 509 -29.24 3.52 -4.67
N ASN A 510 -28.13 4.14 -5.08
CA ASN A 510 -26.98 3.37 -5.55
C ASN A 510 -26.48 2.42 -4.46
N PRO A 511 -26.48 1.07 -4.69
CA PRO A 511 -26.11 0.06 -3.68
C PRO A 511 -24.64 0.14 -3.23
N TYR A 512 -23.79 0.83 -3.96
CA TYR A 512 -22.38 1.05 -3.64
C TYR A 512 -22.13 2.30 -2.78
N SER A 513 -23.17 3.09 -2.50
CA SER A 513 -23.05 4.32 -1.72
C SER A 513 -23.00 4.08 -0.21
N ASN A 514 -22.34 4.98 0.52
CA ASN A 514 -22.37 4.98 1.99
C ASN A 514 -23.81 5.13 2.55
N GLU A 515 -24.70 5.77 1.80
CA GLU A 515 -26.10 5.95 2.16
C GLU A 515 -26.84 4.61 2.07
N ALA A 516 -26.59 3.81 1.01
CA ALA A 516 -27.13 2.47 0.88
C ALA A 516 -26.63 1.53 1.99
N MET A 517 -25.36 1.62 2.37
CA MET A 517 -24.83 0.88 3.52
C MET A 517 -25.55 1.23 4.84
N ALA A 518 -25.93 2.50 5.02
CA ALA A 518 -26.71 2.91 6.20
C ALA A 518 -28.12 2.33 6.15
N ASP A 519 -28.78 2.36 5.00
CA ASP A 519 -30.11 1.80 4.80
C ASP A 519 -30.14 0.27 5.04
N VAL A 520 -29.12 -0.47 4.54
CA VAL A 520 -29.02 -1.93 4.76
C VAL A 520 -28.68 -2.24 6.22
N THR A 521 -27.91 -1.38 6.91
CA THR A 521 -27.70 -1.53 8.36
C THR A 521 -29.01 -1.31 9.15
N GLU A 522 -29.89 -0.40 8.70
CA GLU A 522 -31.24 -0.23 9.27
C GLU A 522 -32.13 -1.44 8.94
N MET A 523 -32.05 -1.95 7.69
CA MET A 523 -32.76 -3.14 7.23
C MET A 523 -32.50 -4.36 8.12
N GLU A 524 -31.28 -4.55 8.62
CA GLU A 524 -30.97 -5.65 9.54
C GLU A 524 -31.85 -5.59 10.79
N THR A 525 -32.12 -4.40 11.32
CA THR A 525 -32.99 -4.19 12.49
C THR A 525 -34.46 -4.41 12.13
N ASP A 526 -34.88 -3.94 10.97
CA ASP A 526 -36.28 -4.05 10.51
C ASP A 526 -36.66 -5.49 10.18
N VAL A 527 -35.77 -6.21 9.47
CA VAL A 527 -35.97 -7.65 9.18
C VAL A 527 -36.05 -8.48 10.49
N ALA A 528 -35.16 -8.16 11.44
CA ALA A 528 -35.22 -8.82 12.77
C ALA A 528 -36.55 -8.56 13.50
N ALA A 529 -37.13 -7.37 13.37
CA ALA A 529 -38.42 -7.01 13.94
C ALA A 529 -39.57 -7.73 13.21
N ILE A 530 -39.56 -7.72 11.88
CA ILE A 530 -40.56 -8.44 11.04
C ILE A 530 -40.58 -9.93 11.38
N LEU A 531 -39.42 -10.58 11.44
CA LEU A 531 -39.33 -12.02 11.78
C LEU A 531 -39.82 -12.32 13.16
N LYS A 532 -39.60 -11.43 14.11
CA LYS A 532 -40.12 -11.58 15.47
C LYS A 532 -41.66 -11.51 15.54
N ASP A 533 -42.28 -10.68 14.72
CA ASP A 533 -43.75 -10.58 14.62
C ASP A 533 -44.34 -11.84 13.97
N GLU A 534 -43.61 -12.53 13.11
CA GLU A 534 -43.94 -13.83 12.53
C GLU A 534 -43.56 -15.02 13.45
N ASP A 535 -43.15 -14.74 14.70
CA ASP A 535 -42.74 -15.72 15.69
C ASP A 535 -41.53 -16.59 15.25
N ILE A 536 -40.61 -15.97 14.45
CA ILE A 536 -39.34 -16.54 14.03
C ILE A 536 -38.20 -15.88 14.81
N SER A 537 -37.09 -16.60 14.97
CA SER A 537 -35.92 -16.07 15.66
C SER A 537 -35.37 -14.89 14.89
N ALA A 538 -35.16 -13.76 15.58
CA ALA A 538 -34.50 -12.57 15.03
C ALA A 538 -33.03 -12.79 14.58
N LYS A 539 -32.51 -14.01 14.66
CA LYS A 539 -31.17 -14.41 14.21
C LYS A 539 -31.19 -15.43 13.08
N SER A 540 -32.40 -15.75 12.55
CA SER A 540 -32.57 -16.74 11.48
C SER A 540 -32.66 -16.08 10.12
N PHE A 541 -31.80 -15.05 9.88
CA PHE A 541 -31.69 -14.44 8.58
C PHE A 541 -30.24 -13.97 8.30
N TRP A 542 -29.91 -13.81 7.04
CA TRP A 542 -28.64 -13.32 6.55
C TRP A 542 -28.88 -12.32 5.42
N LEU A 543 -28.04 -11.29 5.37
CA LEU A 543 -28.07 -10.31 4.32
C LEU A 543 -26.86 -10.53 3.39
N GLY A 544 -27.13 -10.81 2.13
CA GLY A 544 -26.12 -10.97 1.07
C GLY A 544 -26.19 -9.85 0.05
N GLY A 545 -25.33 -9.94 -0.95
CA GLY A 545 -25.16 -8.93 -1.99
C GLY A 545 -24.05 -7.92 -1.69
N GLU A 546 -23.74 -7.08 -2.68
CA GLU A 546 -22.56 -6.23 -2.65
C GLU A 546 -22.57 -5.20 -1.51
N THR A 547 -23.71 -4.55 -1.27
CA THR A 547 -23.85 -3.59 -0.16
C THR A 547 -23.57 -4.23 1.21
N SER A 548 -24.06 -5.47 1.44
CA SER A 548 -23.78 -6.21 2.67
C SER A 548 -22.30 -6.57 2.79
N LYS A 549 -21.64 -6.93 1.69
CA LYS A 549 -20.21 -7.20 1.65
C LYS A 549 -19.37 -5.96 1.99
N GLN A 550 -19.79 -4.79 1.52
CA GLN A 550 -19.15 -3.52 1.88
C GLN A 550 -19.30 -3.17 3.36
N ILE A 551 -20.48 -3.48 3.98
CA ILE A 551 -20.70 -3.32 5.41
C ILE A 551 -19.77 -4.22 6.21
N ASP A 552 -19.70 -5.51 5.86
CA ASP A 552 -18.81 -6.46 6.50
C ASP A 552 -17.33 -6.04 6.34
N THR A 553 -16.94 -5.56 5.16
CA THR A 553 -15.61 -5.01 4.90
C THR A 553 -15.30 -3.83 5.83
N ARG A 554 -16.23 -2.88 5.97
CA ARG A 554 -16.11 -1.76 6.89
C ARG A 554 -15.88 -2.22 8.32
N ASP A 555 -16.70 -3.15 8.77
CA ASP A 555 -16.71 -3.58 10.17
C ASP A 555 -15.47 -4.42 10.51
N VAL A 556 -15.00 -5.28 9.60
CA VAL A 556 -13.75 -6.04 9.74
C VAL A 556 -12.55 -5.09 9.73
N GLN A 557 -12.47 -4.16 8.78
CA GLN A 557 -11.38 -3.18 8.72
C GLN A 557 -11.34 -2.28 9.96
N ALA A 558 -12.50 -1.86 10.48
CA ALA A 558 -12.57 -1.08 11.72
C ALA A 558 -12.09 -1.90 12.94
N GLY A 559 -12.39 -3.20 12.99
CA GLY A 559 -11.86 -4.14 13.98
C GLY A 559 -10.34 -4.24 13.90
N ASP A 560 -9.82 -4.41 12.70
CA ASP A 560 -8.38 -4.49 12.43
C ASP A 560 -7.65 -3.20 12.83
N GLU A 561 -8.19 -2.03 12.53
CA GLU A 561 -7.61 -0.77 12.96
C GLU A 561 -7.52 -0.66 14.47
N GLN A 562 -8.59 -1.05 15.18
CA GLN A 562 -8.64 -1.03 16.64
C GLN A 562 -7.66 -2.02 17.28
N LEU A 563 -7.32 -3.10 16.61
CA LEU A 563 -6.35 -4.10 17.08
C LEU A 563 -4.92 -3.73 16.69
N ILE A 564 -4.66 -3.50 15.41
CA ILE A 564 -3.30 -3.37 14.85
C ILE A 564 -2.63 -2.07 15.27
N GLN A 565 -3.35 -0.94 15.27
CA GLN A 565 -2.76 0.36 15.62
C GLN A 565 -2.16 0.35 17.04
N PRO A 566 -2.90 -0.01 18.12
CA PRO A 566 -2.30 -0.03 19.46
C PRO A 566 -1.25 -1.12 19.64
N VAL A 567 -1.41 -2.30 19.04
CA VAL A 567 -0.40 -3.37 19.09
C VAL A 567 0.90 -2.90 18.48
N MET A 568 0.87 -2.29 17.30
CA MET A 568 2.04 -1.75 16.64
C MET A 568 2.71 -0.63 17.46
N ILE A 569 1.91 0.31 18.01
CA ILE A 569 2.42 1.37 18.88
C ILE A 569 3.16 0.78 20.08
N ILE A 570 2.58 -0.22 20.75
CA ILE A 570 3.19 -0.87 21.93
C ILE A 570 4.48 -1.57 21.53
N ILE A 571 4.50 -2.34 20.46
CA ILE A 571 5.69 -3.07 20.01
C ILE A 571 6.82 -2.11 19.68
N ILE A 572 6.55 -1.09 18.87
CA ILE A 572 7.56 -0.09 18.46
C ILE A 572 8.03 0.70 19.69
N PHE A 573 7.13 1.07 20.60
CA PHE A 573 7.50 1.70 21.86
C PHE A 573 8.47 0.84 22.68
N VAL A 574 8.22 -0.47 22.81
CA VAL A 574 9.10 -1.41 23.50
C VAL A 574 10.46 -1.49 22.81
N VAL A 575 10.49 -1.57 21.48
CA VAL A 575 11.75 -1.58 20.70
C VAL A 575 12.55 -0.30 20.95
N LEU A 576 11.90 0.87 20.90
CA LEU A 576 12.52 2.16 21.20
C LEU A 576 13.03 2.23 22.64
N LEU A 577 12.26 1.72 23.59
CA LEU A 577 12.63 1.70 24.99
C LEU A 577 13.89 0.86 25.24
N VAL A 578 13.98 -0.32 24.65
CA VAL A 578 15.14 -1.22 24.76
C VAL A 578 16.38 -0.55 24.12
N TYR A 579 16.21 0.10 22.97
CA TYR A 579 17.32 0.73 22.26
C TYR A 579 17.80 2.02 22.95
N LEU A 580 16.89 2.95 23.24
CA LEU A 580 17.22 4.27 23.78
C LEU A 580 17.51 4.22 25.28
N ARG A 581 16.93 3.27 26.00
CA ARG A 581 16.97 3.17 27.48
C ARG A 581 16.53 4.46 28.17
N ALA A 582 15.54 5.13 27.59
CA ALA A 582 14.98 6.40 28.01
C ALA A 582 13.48 6.43 27.74
N VAL A 583 12.66 6.26 28.78
CA VAL A 583 11.19 6.19 28.69
C VAL A 583 10.62 7.50 28.16
N VAL A 584 11.04 8.62 28.74
CA VAL A 584 10.51 9.95 28.38
C VAL A 584 10.72 10.25 26.90
N THR A 585 11.92 10.00 26.37
CA THR A 585 12.20 10.20 24.96
C THR A 585 11.41 9.23 24.08
N ALA A 586 11.26 7.96 24.48
CA ALA A 586 10.46 7.00 23.70
C ALA A 586 9.00 7.46 23.58
N VAL A 587 8.37 7.91 24.69
CA VAL A 587 7.01 8.47 24.67
C VAL A 587 6.92 9.71 23.77
N GLN A 588 7.89 10.63 23.86
CA GLN A 588 7.92 11.85 23.04
C GLN A 588 7.99 11.52 21.54
N LEU A 589 8.86 10.58 21.17
CA LEU A 589 9.00 10.17 19.78
C LEU A 589 7.72 9.52 19.25
N MET A 590 7.12 8.61 20.00
CA MET A 590 5.85 7.99 19.60
C MET A 590 4.75 9.03 19.44
N ALA A 591 4.58 9.94 20.38
CA ALA A 591 3.58 11.00 20.31
C ALA A 591 3.78 11.89 19.06
N THR A 592 5.04 12.25 18.74
CA THR A 592 5.31 13.08 17.55
C THR A 592 5.01 12.36 16.24
N VAL A 593 5.27 11.06 16.15
CA VAL A 593 5.01 10.28 14.93
C VAL A 593 3.50 10.04 14.75
N ILE A 594 2.77 9.77 15.82
CA ILE A 594 1.29 9.63 15.77
C ILE A 594 0.64 10.93 15.29
N VAL A 595 1.02 12.07 15.86
CA VAL A 595 0.49 13.38 15.41
C VAL A 595 0.88 13.67 13.95
N SER A 596 2.10 13.29 13.55
CA SER A 596 2.57 13.43 12.16
C SER A 596 1.74 12.57 11.19
N PHE A 597 1.32 11.37 11.59
CA PHE A 597 0.47 10.51 10.79
C PHE A 597 -0.90 11.17 10.53
N TYR A 598 -1.62 11.59 11.57
CA TYR A 598 -2.92 12.24 11.37
C TYR A 598 -2.80 13.56 10.59
N ALA A 599 -1.70 14.31 10.79
CA ALA A 599 -1.42 15.50 9.98
C ALA A 599 -1.15 15.16 8.51
N ALA A 600 -0.48 14.04 8.24
CA ALA A 600 -0.24 13.55 6.88
C ALA A 600 -1.53 13.11 6.20
N LEU A 601 -2.40 12.41 6.93
CA LEU A 601 -3.71 11.99 6.44
C LEU A 601 -4.59 13.21 6.10
N GLY A 602 -4.66 14.20 7.00
CA GLY A 602 -5.43 15.41 6.75
C GLY A 602 -4.86 16.30 5.62
N LEU A 603 -3.52 16.45 5.52
CA LEU A 603 -2.93 17.18 4.40
C LEU A 603 -3.05 16.40 3.09
N GLY A 604 -2.93 15.06 3.15
CA GLY A 604 -3.18 14.16 2.02
C GLY A 604 -4.59 14.32 1.50
N TRP A 605 -5.58 14.36 2.39
CA TRP A 605 -6.98 14.62 2.04
C TRP A 605 -7.17 15.95 1.32
N LEU A 606 -6.58 17.03 1.82
CA LEU A 606 -6.65 18.34 1.14
C LEU A 606 -6.04 18.33 -0.26
N VAL A 607 -5.02 17.51 -0.49
CA VAL A 607 -4.44 17.34 -1.84
C VAL A 607 -5.34 16.48 -2.71
N ILE A 608 -5.84 15.37 -2.20
CA ILE A 608 -6.68 14.40 -2.92
C ILE A 608 -8.02 15.05 -3.30
N SER A 609 -8.70 15.71 -2.36
CA SER A 609 -9.99 16.35 -2.63
C SER A 609 -9.84 17.67 -3.39
N GLY A 610 -8.87 18.52 -3.00
CA GLY A 610 -8.75 19.88 -3.55
C GLY A 610 -8.00 19.98 -4.89
N ILE A 611 -7.09 19.04 -5.19
CA ILE A 611 -6.28 19.06 -6.43
C ILE A 611 -6.73 17.97 -7.41
N LEU A 612 -6.98 16.75 -6.92
CA LEU A 612 -7.40 15.65 -7.77
C LEU A 612 -8.92 15.56 -7.95
N GLY A 613 -9.70 16.25 -7.10
CA GLY A 613 -11.16 16.30 -7.19
C GLY A 613 -11.87 15.05 -6.65
N HIS A 614 -11.17 14.15 -5.92
CA HIS A 614 -11.81 12.94 -5.39
C HIS A 614 -12.68 13.28 -4.17
N GLU A 615 -13.86 12.71 -4.10
CA GLU A 615 -14.84 12.92 -3.04
C GLU A 615 -14.60 12.06 -1.80
N SER A 616 -13.80 10.99 -1.93
CA SER A 616 -13.53 10.02 -0.87
C SER A 616 -12.12 9.44 -0.93
N ILE A 617 -11.71 8.80 0.16
CA ILE A 617 -10.46 8.03 0.25
C ILE A 617 -10.81 6.55 0.39
N ALA A 618 -10.06 5.67 -0.30
CA ALA A 618 -10.22 4.22 -0.15
C ALA A 618 -10.01 3.80 1.32
N SER A 619 -10.89 2.97 1.84
CA SER A 619 -10.98 2.60 3.25
C SER A 619 -9.72 1.95 3.84
N ALA A 620 -8.91 1.29 3.01
CA ALA A 620 -7.65 0.67 3.43
C ALA A 620 -6.50 1.68 3.67
N ILE A 621 -6.59 2.92 3.15
CA ILE A 621 -5.51 3.92 3.22
C ILE A 621 -5.10 4.30 4.64
N PRO A 622 -6.02 4.52 5.60
CA PRO A 622 -5.64 4.86 6.96
C PRO A 622 -4.71 3.83 7.58
N LEU A 623 -5.05 2.54 7.53
CA LEU A 623 -4.24 1.49 8.15
C LEU A 623 -2.91 1.28 7.41
N TYR A 624 -2.92 1.21 6.07
CA TYR A 624 -1.69 1.12 5.30
C TYR A 624 -0.75 2.28 5.60
N SER A 625 -1.23 3.52 5.46
CA SER A 625 -0.42 4.71 5.70
C SER A 625 0.07 4.79 7.15
N PHE A 626 -0.76 4.39 8.13
CA PHE A 626 -0.37 4.32 9.53
C PHE A 626 0.82 3.39 9.73
N VAL A 627 0.72 2.15 9.25
CA VAL A 627 1.78 1.15 9.40
C VAL A 627 3.08 1.62 8.78
N PHE A 628 3.02 2.17 7.57
CA PHE A 628 4.22 2.65 6.87
C PHE A 628 4.83 3.89 7.53
N ILE A 629 4.04 4.90 7.85
CA ILE A 629 4.55 6.15 8.46
C ILE A 629 5.11 5.88 9.86
N ILE A 630 4.44 5.06 10.67
CA ILE A 630 4.93 4.72 12.01
C ILE A 630 6.19 3.86 11.95
N ALA A 631 6.25 2.86 11.07
CA ALA A 631 7.43 2.00 10.90
C ALA A 631 8.65 2.79 10.42
N LEU A 632 8.51 3.53 9.31
CA LEU A 632 9.59 4.30 8.69
C LEU A 632 9.90 5.59 9.45
N GLY A 633 8.90 6.19 10.11
CA GLY A 633 9.06 7.40 10.89
C GLY A 633 9.99 7.24 12.08
N ASN A 634 10.01 6.10 12.73
CA ASN A 634 10.87 5.87 13.88
C ASN A 634 12.34 5.66 13.53
N ASP A 635 12.65 5.19 12.35
CA ASP A 635 14.00 4.85 11.91
C ASP A 635 14.98 6.02 12.04
N TYR A 636 14.63 7.14 11.48
CA TYR A 636 15.48 8.32 11.51
C TYR A 636 15.55 8.98 12.90
N ASN A 637 14.51 8.85 13.72
CA ASN A 637 14.54 9.29 15.12
C ASN A 637 15.63 8.53 15.89
N ILE A 638 15.76 7.22 15.66
CA ILE A 638 16.81 6.38 16.24
C ILE A 638 18.20 6.92 15.90
N PHE A 639 18.43 7.28 14.63
CA PHE A 639 19.73 7.82 14.19
C PHE A 639 20.06 9.16 14.84
N MET A 640 19.13 10.11 14.86
CA MET A 640 19.36 11.44 15.43
C MET A 640 19.60 11.35 16.95
N ILE A 641 18.76 10.62 17.65
CA ILE A 641 18.88 10.46 19.11
C ILE A 641 20.19 9.74 19.48
N SER A 642 20.57 8.73 18.71
CA SER A 642 21.85 8.03 18.92
C SER A 642 23.06 8.98 18.86
N ASP A 643 23.08 9.91 17.91
CA ASP A 643 24.14 10.91 17.78
C ASP A 643 24.09 11.96 18.92
N ILE A 644 22.90 12.40 19.32
CA ILE A 644 22.74 13.27 20.50
C ILE A 644 23.29 12.59 21.76
N TRP A 645 22.94 11.32 22.02
CA TRP A 645 23.42 10.52 23.14
C TRP A 645 24.96 10.33 23.09
N LYS A 646 25.52 10.09 21.90
CA LYS A 646 26.95 9.96 21.68
C LYS A 646 27.69 11.26 22.03
N ASN A 647 27.18 12.40 21.58
CA ASN A 647 27.73 13.73 21.89
C ASN A 647 27.66 14.02 23.40
N ARG A 648 26.54 13.67 24.03
CA ARG A 648 26.37 13.82 25.49
C ARG A 648 27.35 12.94 26.31
N LYS A 649 27.58 11.70 25.86
CA LYS A 649 28.60 10.80 26.48
C LYS A 649 30.01 11.36 26.34
N ARG A 650 30.30 12.11 25.26
CA ARG A 650 31.59 12.80 25.04
C ARG A 650 31.79 14.05 25.94
N GLY A 651 30.76 14.45 26.68
CA GLY A 651 30.86 15.54 27.66
C GLY A 651 30.35 16.90 27.19
N LEU A 652 29.76 16.98 25.99
CA LEU A 652 29.14 18.23 25.51
C LEU A 652 27.93 18.61 26.36
N SER A 653 27.61 19.90 26.44
CA SER A 653 26.40 20.37 27.14
C SER A 653 25.12 19.77 26.49
N HIS A 654 23.96 19.83 27.18
CA HIS A 654 22.71 19.28 26.69
C HIS A 654 22.31 19.94 25.35
N VAL A 655 22.24 21.26 25.33
CA VAL A 655 21.87 22.06 24.15
C VAL A 655 22.87 21.86 22.99
N GLU A 656 24.17 21.85 23.31
CA GLU A 656 25.20 21.64 22.27
C GLU A 656 25.14 20.21 21.69
N SER A 657 24.83 19.20 22.51
CA SER A 657 24.68 17.83 22.05
C SER A 657 23.53 17.68 21.06
N ILE A 658 22.39 18.36 21.33
CA ILE A 658 21.21 18.37 20.45
C ILE A 658 21.54 19.11 19.15
N SER A 659 22.04 20.37 19.24
CA SER A 659 22.36 21.16 18.06
C SER A 659 23.37 20.47 17.15
N LYS A 660 24.42 19.83 17.71
CA LYS A 660 25.37 19.04 16.92
C LYS A 660 24.80 17.75 16.38
N GLY A 661 23.92 17.08 17.11
CA GLY A 661 23.21 15.91 16.63
C GLY A 661 22.37 16.23 15.39
N VAL A 662 21.54 17.29 15.44
CA VAL A 662 20.79 17.78 14.29
C VAL A 662 21.70 18.17 13.13
N ALA A 663 22.83 18.84 13.41
CA ALA A 663 23.76 19.26 12.36
C ALA A 663 24.47 18.08 11.67
N SER A 664 24.83 17.04 12.41
CA SER A 664 25.55 15.86 11.87
C SER A 664 24.64 14.91 11.09
N THR A 665 23.39 14.72 11.53
CA THR A 665 22.47 13.77 10.90
C THR A 665 21.50 14.41 9.94
N GLY A 666 21.19 15.69 10.09
CA GLY A 666 20.12 16.37 9.38
C GLY A 666 20.25 16.33 7.86
N SER A 667 21.46 16.50 7.30
CA SER A 667 21.63 16.43 5.84
C SER A 667 21.41 15.04 5.27
N VAL A 668 21.75 13.99 6.03
CA VAL A 668 21.53 12.60 5.64
C VAL A 668 20.04 12.29 5.71
N ILE A 669 19.41 12.63 6.83
CA ILE A 669 17.97 12.44 7.05
C ILE A 669 17.14 13.17 6.00
N THR A 670 17.48 14.43 5.68
CA THR A 670 16.77 15.19 4.64
C THR A 670 16.91 14.53 3.26
N SER A 671 18.12 14.08 2.91
CA SER A 671 18.35 13.38 1.64
C SER A 671 17.57 12.06 1.57
N ALA A 672 17.58 11.29 2.63
CA ALA A 672 16.89 10.05 2.76
C ALA A 672 15.36 10.22 2.68
N GLY A 673 14.83 11.21 3.42
CA GLY A 673 13.40 11.51 3.38
C GLY A 673 12.90 12.00 2.00
N ILE A 674 13.73 12.75 1.25
CA ILE A 674 13.39 13.13 -0.13
C ILE A 674 13.36 11.90 -1.05
N ILE A 675 14.31 10.97 -0.90
CA ILE A 675 14.32 9.74 -1.69
C ILE A 675 13.05 8.92 -1.37
N LEU A 676 12.80 8.68 -0.09
CA LEU A 676 11.68 7.87 0.35
C LEU A 676 10.33 8.50 -0.02
N ALA A 677 10.15 9.80 0.19
CA ALA A 677 8.95 10.50 -0.25
C ALA A 677 8.80 10.47 -1.77
N GLY A 678 9.91 10.61 -2.52
CA GLY A 678 9.91 10.50 -3.97
C GLY A 678 9.51 9.10 -4.45
N THR A 679 9.97 8.03 -3.80
CA THR A 679 9.57 6.67 -4.16
C THR A 679 8.07 6.44 -3.96
N PHE A 680 7.49 6.89 -2.84
CA PHE A 680 6.04 6.83 -2.65
C PHE A 680 5.26 7.74 -3.61
N ALA A 681 5.82 8.91 -3.95
CA ALA A 681 5.19 9.80 -4.93
C ALA A 681 5.12 9.20 -6.36
N VAL A 682 5.95 8.21 -6.70
CA VAL A 682 5.82 7.48 -7.98
C VAL A 682 4.51 6.73 -8.04
N LEU A 683 3.98 6.22 -6.93
CA LEU A 683 2.67 5.57 -6.90
C LEU A 683 1.54 6.50 -7.37
N ALA A 684 1.70 7.81 -7.15
CA ALA A 684 0.74 8.81 -7.63
C ALA A 684 0.76 9.01 -9.17
N SER A 685 1.65 8.36 -9.90
CA SER A 685 1.67 8.36 -11.37
C SER A 685 0.98 7.15 -11.98
N LEU A 686 0.45 6.24 -11.18
CA LEU A 686 -0.26 5.06 -11.62
C LEU A 686 -1.75 5.35 -11.84
N PRO A 687 -2.42 4.61 -12.71
CA PRO A 687 -3.85 4.81 -12.97
C PRO A 687 -4.76 4.18 -11.90
N ILE A 688 -4.23 3.68 -10.79
CA ILE A 688 -4.99 3.01 -9.72
C ILE A 688 -5.17 3.98 -8.55
N GLN A 689 -6.40 4.40 -8.27
CA GLN A 689 -6.72 5.44 -7.30
C GLN A 689 -6.21 5.12 -5.89
N LEU A 690 -6.33 3.87 -5.44
CA LEU A 690 -5.83 3.44 -4.13
C LEU A 690 -4.32 3.65 -4.01
N LEU A 691 -3.54 3.30 -5.05
CA LEU A 691 -2.09 3.50 -5.07
C LEU A 691 -1.71 4.98 -5.11
N VAL A 692 -2.45 5.79 -5.87
CA VAL A 692 -2.30 7.25 -5.93
C VAL A 692 -2.49 7.86 -4.54
N GLN A 693 -3.59 7.56 -3.89
CA GLN A 693 -3.95 8.08 -2.58
C GLN A 693 -2.94 7.62 -1.51
N PHE A 694 -2.59 6.34 -1.48
CA PHE A 694 -1.57 5.79 -0.59
C PHE A 694 -0.21 6.47 -0.79
N GLY A 695 0.22 6.63 -2.04
CA GLY A 695 1.47 7.29 -2.40
C GLY A 695 1.52 8.74 -1.92
N ILE A 696 0.45 9.52 -2.11
CA ILE A 696 0.32 10.91 -1.68
C ILE A 696 0.40 11.03 -0.15
N VAL A 697 -0.45 10.28 0.57
CA VAL A 697 -0.51 10.35 2.04
C VAL A 697 0.84 9.96 2.65
N THR A 698 1.43 8.86 2.17
CA THR A 698 2.70 8.36 2.69
C THR A 698 3.87 9.29 2.35
N ALA A 699 3.94 9.81 1.12
CA ALA A 699 4.96 10.80 0.74
C ALA A 699 4.87 12.07 1.59
N ILE A 700 3.67 12.60 1.79
CA ILE A 700 3.43 13.77 2.66
C ILE A 700 3.86 13.46 4.09
N GLY A 701 3.52 12.30 4.64
CA GLY A 701 3.92 11.88 5.99
C GLY A 701 5.44 11.87 6.16
N VAL A 702 6.15 11.28 5.21
CA VAL A 702 7.61 11.26 5.19
C VAL A 702 8.20 12.67 5.09
N LEU A 703 7.62 13.57 4.29
CA LEU A 703 8.08 14.97 4.17
C LEU A 703 7.82 15.76 5.45
N LEU A 704 6.64 15.67 6.05
CA LEU A 704 6.31 16.33 7.33
C LEU A 704 7.28 15.88 8.44
N ASP A 705 7.54 14.58 8.50
CA ASP A 705 8.45 14.02 9.48
C ASP A 705 9.89 14.49 9.24
N THR A 706 10.34 14.51 8.00
CA THR A 706 11.69 14.89 7.60
C THR A 706 12.00 16.38 7.77
N PHE A 707 11.06 17.27 7.44
CA PHE A 707 11.31 18.71 7.40
C PHE A 707 10.77 19.49 8.60
N ILE A 708 9.74 18.96 9.30
CA ILE A 708 9.10 19.64 10.43
C ILE A 708 9.37 18.91 11.74
N VAL A 709 9.01 17.64 11.84
CA VAL A 709 9.04 16.92 13.11
C VAL A 709 10.47 16.74 13.60
N ARG A 710 11.35 16.16 12.79
CA ARG A 710 12.71 15.81 13.19
C ARG A 710 13.67 16.97 13.34
N PRO A 711 13.76 17.93 12.42
CA PRO A 711 14.73 19.01 12.56
C PRO A 711 14.27 20.10 13.53
N LEU A 712 12.97 20.24 13.78
CA LEU A 712 12.41 21.31 14.59
C LEU A 712 11.74 20.81 15.88
N LEU A 713 10.67 19.98 15.77
CA LEU A 713 9.81 19.62 16.89
C LEU A 713 10.54 18.74 17.92
N VAL A 714 11.12 17.63 17.49
CA VAL A 714 11.81 16.67 18.38
C VAL A 714 12.98 17.31 19.13
N PRO A 715 13.92 18.04 18.49
CA PRO A 715 15.00 18.74 19.19
C PRO A 715 14.48 19.79 20.19
N ALA A 716 13.42 20.51 19.85
CA ALA A 716 12.81 21.49 20.74
C ALA A 716 12.21 20.83 21.99
N ILE A 717 11.45 19.73 21.81
CA ILE A 717 10.87 18.97 22.93
C ILE A 717 11.98 18.43 23.84
N ILE A 718 12.99 17.77 23.28
CA ILE A 718 14.12 17.24 24.06
C ILE A 718 14.84 18.36 24.83
N THR A 719 14.96 19.56 24.23
CA THR A 719 15.58 20.72 24.87
C THR A 719 14.78 21.17 26.10
N VAL A 720 13.44 21.23 25.99
CA VAL A 720 12.55 21.65 27.10
C VAL A 720 12.58 20.62 28.26
N PHE A 721 12.51 19.32 27.95
CA PHE A 721 12.55 18.29 28.98
C PHE A 721 13.92 18.14 29.63
N GLY A 722 14.99 18.62 29.01
CA GLY A 722 16.33 18.67 29.59
C GLY A 722 16.83 17.30 30.06
N LYS A 723 17.22 17.19 31.31
CA LYS A 723 17.74 15.94 31.93
C LYS A 723 16.72 14.80 31.94
N TRP A 724 15.44 15.11 32.02
CA TRP A 724 14.36 14.11 32.03
C TRP A 724 14.29 13.30 30.76
N SER A 725 14.73 13.84 29.62
CA SER A 725 14.82 13.11 28.35
C SER A 725 15.69 11.85 28.45
N TYR A 726 16.57 11.75 29.41
CA TYR A 726 17.45 10.59 29.59
C TYR A 726 16.95 9.58 30.65
N TRP A 727 15.82 9.86 31.34
CA TRP A 727 15.30 9.00 32.40
C TRP A 727 14.73 7.66 31.86
N PRO A 728 15.01 6.52 32.50
CA PRO A 728 15.83 6.26 33.68
C PRO A 728 17.31 5.84 33.37
N GLY A 729 17.82 6.22 32.19
CA GLY A 729 19.10 5.78 31.65
C GLY A 729 20.35 6.24 32.42
N LYS A 730 21.52 5.68 32.03
CA LYS A 730 22.82 6.00 32.70
C LYS A 730 23.19 7.49 32.57
N LEU A 731 22.76 8.19 31.51
CA LEU A 731 23.01 9.61 31.32
C LEU A 731 22.26 10.48 32.32
N TRP A 732 21.04 10.12 32.68
CA TRP A 732 20.26 10.79 33.72
C TRP A 732 20.94 10.67 35.09
N LYS A 733 21.39 9.46 35.49
CA LYS A 733 22.12 9.24 36.76
C LYS A 733 23.41 10.04 36.83
N LYS A 734 24.12 10.24 35.72
CA LYS A 734 25.33 11.05 35.66
C LYS A 734 25.05 12.55 35.86
N GLU A 735 23.95 13.05 35.35
CA GLU A 735 23.51 14.44 35.54
C GLU A 735 23.03 14.69 36.97
N GLU A 736 22.34 13.75 37.58
CA GLU A 736 21.88 13.81 38.93
C GLU A 736 23.07 13.91 39.91
N ARG A 737 24.13 13.10 39.75
CA ARG A 737 25.37 13.20 40.52
C ARG A 737 26.06 14.56 40.39
N LYS A 738 26.15 15.09 39.15
CA LYS A 738 26.75 16.42 38.96
C LYS A 738 25.95 17.54 39.59
N ALA A 739 24.61 17.44 39.60
CA ALA A 739 23.75 18.40 40.26
C ALA A 739 23.88 18.34 41.81
N GLN A 740 24.09 17.13 42.37
CA GLN A 740 24.35 16.94 43.80
C GLN A 740 25.73 17.40 44.21
N GLU A 741 26.75 17.29 43.34
CA GLU A 741 28.12 17.77 43.61
C GLU A 741 28.24 19.30 43.44
N SER A 742 27.28 19.98 42.82
CA SER A 742 27.28 21.43 42.65
C SER A 742 26.40 22.19 43.64
N ASN A 743 25.61 21.50 44.46
CA ASN A 743 24.90 22.01 45.61
C ASN A 743 25.68 21.67 46.91
#